data_52ab774a2bf1c595be1ad1bc920cc23d
#
_entry.id   52ab774a2bf1c595be1ad1bc920cc23d
#
_cell.length_a   1.000
_cell.length_b   1.000
_cell.length_c   1.000
_cell.angle_alpha   90.00
_cell.angle_beta   90.00
_cell.angle_gamma   90.00
#
_symmetry.space_group_name_H-M   'P 1'
#
loop_
_entity.id
_entity.type
_entity.pdbx_description
1 polymer ?
#
loop_
_entity_poly.entity_id
_entity_poly.type
_entity_poly.pdbx_seq_one_letter_code
_entity_poly.pdbx_strand_id
1 'polypeptide(L)'
;MKKVLLLLLTAALALGVCWSASAAQEAIDITSECSFELCYTHRGAMYMTDRKYTSYWESQKVKHPFVTLTAPAGQPIYGVYVCFGNLPGEYEWQVEKDGEWVSAGVDVNTNFLHAYAAFPEGVTRVRLYVTDEKKKAMRINEIFAFSSGEIPDWVQRWEPTPSKADILFLATHPDDDLIFFGGAIPTYAVEQQRDVVVAYLTRSNSTRSSELLNGLWSMGVRQYPVIGSFRDNYPKTMEQAYKNAGGSSKVIGWVVELFRAYQPEVVVTQDENGEYGHPQHQMVADAAKQAYALSPTAQYEDSYNTYGPWRVKKLYLHLYPNDQITLDWSKPLQSMGGKTGFELAEEAFAYHVTQAKCGLDVTNTGVKYDNRVFGLYATQVGPDVRGDDFLENIYDAPASFVTAAPTPEPTPVLTPEPAYTSLMPALNASGYLDEGEFVYANDTDGLYIFVNQTCKVVVQRHHDDSQPLTWYDAEIWGDVASGELLKTIQYDPEKVEKVRVDASETAKKYNVAFAMNTDYYTYRLGSKNGRPIGLVIRDGQIRYEKPYTKATNNFPNLDTLAFYPDGSMDVHASYELTGQEYLDRGAYMVYSFGPYLIRDGVLNAHLEDVSTSRQPRCALGMIEPGHYVAILAEGRLKDSNGVSVKQLALMMREKGCTVAYNLDGGQTAVFEFMGKQLNRIGVYDGKTNARKTCEILGIGASEQVGNVAFK
;
A
#
# COMPACT_ATOMS: atom_id res chain seq x y z
N MET A 1 -57.90 -9.94 -54.25
CA MET A 1 -56.50 -10.20 -53.86
C MET A 1 -56.13 -9.70 -52.45
N LYS A 2 -56.71 -8.66 -51.89
CA LYS A 2 -56.40 -8.16 -50.52
C LYS A 2 -56.96 -9.02 -49.38
N LYS A 3 -58.01 -9.83 -49.55
CA LYS A 3 -58.61 -10.70 -48.55
C LYS A 3 -57.91 -12.08 -48.39
N VAL A 4 -57.19 -12.55 -49.41
CA VAL A 4 -56.44 -13.79 -49.37
C VAL A 4 -55.08 -13.61 -48.72
N LEU A 5 -54.50 -12.40 -48.84
CA LEU A 5 -53.23 -12.09 -48.18
C LEU A 5 -53.35 -11.90 -46.66
N LEU A 6 -54.53 -11.53 -46.17
CA LEU A 6 -54.74 -11.36 -44.72
C LEU A 6 -55.00 -12.69 -43.98
N LEU A 7 -55.50 -13.70 -44.71
CA LEU A 7 -55.69 -15.05 -44.15
C LEU A 7 -54.39 -15.86 -44.12
N LEU A 8 -53.44 -15.55 -44.99
CA LEU A 8 -52.11 -16.18 -44.95
C LEU A 8 -51.20 -15.57 -43.86
N LEU A 9 -51.38 -14.29 -43.52
CA LEU A 9 -50.66 -13.66 -42.41
C LEU A 9 -51.21 -14.10 -41.04
N THR A 10 -52.49 -14.38 -40.92
CA THR A 10 -53.07 -14.86 -39.63
C THR A 10 -52.80 -16.36 -39.43
N ALA A 11 -52.62 -17.16 -40.46
CA ALA A 11 -52.18 -18.56 -40.35
C ALA A 11 -50.69 -18.70 -40.00
N ALA A 12 -49.85 -17.74 -40.40
CA ALA A 12 -48.43 -17.69 -40.00
C ALA A 12 -48.19 -17.23 -38.53
N LEU A 13 -49.18 -16.49 -37.94
CA LEU A 13 -49.14 -16.09 -36.54
C LEU A 13 -49.75 -17.14 -35.59
N ALA A 14 -50.47 -18.14 -36.09
CA ALA A 14 -51.07 -19.20 -35.29
C ALA A 14 -50.19 -20.48 -35.26
N LEU A 15 -49.13 -20.53 -36.01
CA LEU A 15 -48.04 -21.52 -35.91
C LEU A 15 -46.78 -20.91 -35.26
N GLY A 16 -47.00 -20.09 -34.23
CA GLY A 16 -46.01 -19.81 -33.21
C GLY A 16 -45.70 -21.15 -32.53
N VAL A 17 -44.72 -21.81 -33.07
CA VAL A 17 -44.06 -22.94 -32.43
C VAL A 17 -43.65 -22.47 -31.05
N CYS A 18 -44.37 -22.85 -30.03
CA CYS A 18 -43.84 -22.96 -28.69
C CYS A 18 -42.65 -23.94 -28.77
N TRP A 19 -41.49 -23.46 -29.13
CA TRP A 19 -40.29 -24.07 -28.63
C TRP A 19 -40.31 -23.80 -27.13
N SER A 20 -40.99 -24.67 -26.37
CA SER A 20 -40.57 -24.95 -25.02
C SER A 20 -39.13 -25.42 -25.18
N ALA A 21 -38.18 -24.53 -24.87
CA ALA A 21 -36.84 -24.98 -24.53
C ALA A 21 -37.11 -26.02 -23.42
N SER A 22 -36.96 -27.30 -23.75
CA SER A 22 -36.89 -28.36 -22.76
C SER A 22 -35.70 -27.92 -21.89
N ALA A 23 -35.94 -27.57 -20.65
CA ALA A 23 -34.85 -27.31 -19.72
C ALA A 23 -33.90 -28.53 -19.85
N ALA A 24 -32.65 -28.30 -20.17
CA ALA A 24 -31.68 -29.36 -20.27
C ALA A 24 -31.73 -30.13 -18.93
N GLN A 25 -31.79 -31.45 -19.01
CA GLN A 25 -31.86 -32.26 -17.80
C GLN A 25 -30.55 -32.05 -17.02
N GLU A 26 -30.66 -31.68 -15.76
CA GLU A 26 -29.49 -31.55 -14.90
C GLU A 26 -28.77 -32.88 -14.69
N ALA A 27 -27.46 -32.90 -14.72
CA ALA A 27 -26.66 -34.09 -14.47
C ALA A 27 -26.78 -34.51 -13.00
N ILE A 28 -26.98 -35.81 -12.79
CA ILE A 28 -27.17 -36.40 -11.47
C ILE A 28 -25.80 -36.83 -10.92
N ASP A 29 -25.54 -36.54 -9.65
CA ASP A 29 -24.40 -37.10 -8.91
C ASP A 29 -24.62 -38.60 -8.65
N ILE A 30 -23.85 -39.42 -9.38
CA ILE A 30 -23.90 -40.90 -9.31
C ILE A 30 -22.73 -41.48 -8.50
N THR A 31 -21.98 -40.66 -7.77
CA THR A 31 -20.78 -41.05 -7.04
C THR A 31 -21.00 -42.22 -6.09
N SER A 32 -22.12 -42.22 -5.36
CA SER A 32 -22.46 -43.28 -4.39
C SER A 32 -22.74 -44.66 -5.04
N GLU A 33 -23.04 -44.67 -6.34
CA GLU A 33 -23.32 -45.86 -7.11
C GLU A 33 -22.04 -46.39 -7.83
N CYS A 34 -20.99 -45.54 -7.92
CA CYS A 34 -19.70 -45.92 -8.47
C CYS A 34 -18.90 -46.81 -7.54
N SER A 35 -18.14 -47.73 -8.08
CA SER A 35 -17.11 -48.44 -7.34
C SER A 35 -15.74 -47.81 -7.54
N PHE A 36 -14.88 -47.90 -6.52
CA PHE A 36 -13.55 -47.29 -6.50
C PHE A 36 -12.47 -48.36 -6.39
N GLU A 37 -11.45 -48.27 -7.27
CA GLU A 37 -10.19 -49.00 -7.15
C GLU A 37 -9.08 -47.99 -6.81
N LEU A 38 -8.36 -48.24 -5.73
CA LEU A 38 -7.33 -47.34 -5.22
C LEU A 38 -5.97 -48.00 -5.32
N CYS A 39 -4.97 -47.25 -5.77
CA CYS A 39 -3.60 -47.78 -5.88
C CYS A 39 -3.03 -48.24 -4.50
N TYR A 40 -3.53 -47.67 -3.45
CA TYR A 40 -3.21 -48.05 -2.06
C TYR A 40 -4.24 -47.48 -1.10
N THR A 41 -4.58 -48.27 -0.06
CA THR A 41 -5.58 -47.88 0.93
C THR A 41 -4.92 -47.64 2.29
N HIS A 42 -4.55 -46.39 2.59
CA HIS A 42 -4.19 -46.00 3.95
C HIS A 42 -5.43 -45.50 4.71
N ARG A 43 -6.33 -44.82 4.05
CA ARG A 43 -7.69 -44.46 4.50
C ARG A 43 -8.67 -44.88 3.41
N GLY A 44 -9.86 -45.33 3.81
CA GLY A 44 -10.84 -45.87 2.86
C GLY A 44 -11.39 -44.81 1.88
N ALA A 45 -11.95 -45.28 0.77
CA ALA A 45 -12.58 -44.45 -0.25
C ALA A 45 -13.67 -43.52 0.32
N MET A 46 -14.33 -43.93 1.41
CA MET A 46 -15.37 -43.16 2.09
C MET A 46 -14.95 -41.73 2.47
N TYR A 47 -13.65 -41.47 2.66
CA TYR A 47 -13.16 -40.12 2.97
C TYR A 47 -13.02 -39.22 1.72
N MET A 48 -13.27 -39.73 0.53
CA MET A 48 -13.36 -38.95 -0.69
C MET A 48 -14.80 -38.65 -1.10
N THR A 49 -15.77 -39.17 -0.36
CA THR A 49 -17.19 -39.12 -0.71
C THR A 49 -18.10 -38.80 0.49
N ASP A 50 -17.51 -38.32 1.60
CA ASP A 50 -18.24 -38.04 2.85
C ASP A 50 -18.76 -36.60 2.94
N ARG A 51 -18.52 -35.78 1.90
CA ARG A 51 -18.95 -34.37 1.77
C ARG A 51 -18.32 -33.45 2.82
N LYS A 52 -17.06 -33.78 3.21
CA LYS A 52 -16.30 -32.99 4.20
C LYS A 52 -14.89 -32.68 3.70
N TYR A 53 -14.60 -31.41 3.45
CA TYR A 53 -13.26 -30.96 3.08
C TYR A 53 -12.21 -31.12 4.20
N THR A 54 -12.62 -31.51 5.42
CA THR A 54 -11.72 -31.79 6.54
C THR A 54 -11.17 -33.20 6.55
N SER A 55 -11.81 -34.14 5.85
CA SER A 55 -11.38 -35.51 5.64
C SER A 55 -10.74 -35.66 4.26
N TYR A 56 -9.95 -36.67 4.09
CA TYR A 56 -9.33 -36.98 2.80
C TYR A 56 -8.90 -38.44 2.72
N TRP A 57 -8.89 -38.99 1.52
CA TRP A 57 -8.10 -40.16 1.19
C TRP A 57 -6.66 -39.75 0.85
N GLU A 58 -5.67 -40.55 1.26
CA GLU A 58 -4.27 -40.32 0.96
C GLU A 58 -3.62 -41.61 0.41
N SER A 59 -3.00 -41.54 -0.73
CA SER A 59 -2.15 -42.61 -1.25
C SER A 59 -0.85 -42.71 -0.43
N GLN A 60 -0.13 -43.84 -0.56
CA GLN A 60 1.28 -43.87 -0.16
C GLN A 60 2.13 -42.95 -1.06
N LYS A 61 3.32 -42.61 -0.57
CA LYS A 61 4.37 -41.98 -1.41
C LYS A 61 4.91 -43.00 -2.41
N VAL A 62 4.21 -43.13 -3.51
CA VAL A 62 4.58 -44.03 -4.61
C VAL A 62 4.79 -43.21 -5.89
N LYS A 63 5.41 -43.82 -6.89
CA LYS A 63 5.33 -43.31 -8.25
C LYS A 63 3.93 -43.64 -8.78
N HIS A 64 3.37 -42.72 -9.57
CA HIS A 64 2.12 -42.89 -10.29
C HIS A 64 0.94 -43.36 -9.42
N PRO A 65 0.60 -42.65 -8.31
CA PRO A 65 -0.63 -42.95 -7.59
C PRO A 65 -1.85 -42.72 -8.47
N PHE A 66 -2.90 -43.53 -8.28
CA PHE A 66 -4.13 -43.42 -9.06
C PHE A 66 -5.40 -43.70 -8.23
N VAL A 67 -6.52 -43.25 -8.74
CA VAL A 67 -7.88 -43.58 -8.30
C VAL A 67 -8.69 -43.91 -9.54
N THR A 68 -9.29 -45.11 -9.59
CA THR A 68 -10.18 -45.53 -10.66
C THR A 68 -11.64 -45.48 -10.17
N LEU A 69 -12.52 -44.93 -11.00
CA LEU A 69 -13.96 -44.98 -10.82
C LEU A 69 -14.55 -45.91 -11.89
N THR A 70 -15.44 -46.80 -11.45
CA THR A 70 -16.21 -47.64 -12.34
C THR A 70 -17.68 -47.27 -12.19
N ALA A 71 -18.31 -46.93 -13.31
CA ALA A 71 -19.72 -46.55 -13.40
C ALA A 71 -20.66 -47.70 -13.02
N PRO A 72 -21.85 -47.41 -12.48
CA PRO A 72 -22.89 -48.44 -12.32
C PRO A 72 -23.36 -48.96 -13.66
N ALA A 73 -23.88 -50.16 -13.68
CA ALA A 73 -24.32 -50.83 -14.92
C ALA A 73 -25.39 -49.99 -15.64
N GLY A 74 -25.12 -49.63 -16.89
CA GLY A 74 -26.04 -48.87 -17.75
C GLY A 74 -26.06 -47.34 -17.48
N GLN A 75 -25.20 -46.81 -16.61
CA GLN A 75 -25.12 -45.38 -16.31
C GLN A 75 -23.67 -44.88 -16.48
N PRO A 76 -23.22 -44.56 -17.68
CA PRO A 76 -21.87 -44.05 -17.89
C PRO A 76 -21.59 -42.74 -17.14
N ILE A 77 -20.33 -42.52 -16.81
CA ILE A 77 -19.81 -41.27 -16.23
C ILE A 77 -19.57 -40.29 -17.38
N TYR A 78 -20.16 -39.09 -17.29
CA TYR A 78 -19.98 -37.99 -18.26
C TYR A 78 -19.14 -36.83 -17.71
N GLY A 79 -18.91 -36.80 -16.42
CA GLY A 79 -18.03 -35.83 -15.78
C GLY A 79 -17.52 -36.33 -14.46
N VAL A 80 -16.31 -35.90 -14.10
CA VAL A 80 -15.73 -36.10 -12.76
C VAL A 80 -15.23 -34.76 -12.22
N TYR A 81 -15.62 -34.43 -11.00
CA TYR A 81 -15.11 -33.28 -10.26
C TYR A 81 -14.33 -33.78 -9.07
N VAL A 82 -13.08 -33.26 -8.93
CA VAL A 82 -12.17 -33.66 -7.84
C VAL A 82 -11.69 -32.45 -7.06
N CYS A 83 -11.70 -32.57 -5.73
CA CYS A 83 -11.16 -31.59 -4.79
C CYS A 83 -9.91 -32.20 -4.13
N PHE A 84 -8.73 -31.72 -4.53
CA PHE A 84 -7.46 -32.20 -4.02
C PHE A 84 -7.13 -31.62 -2.64
N GLY A 85 -6.62 -32.43 -1.73
CA GLY A 85 -6.04 -32.00 -0.46
C GLY A 85 -4.61 -31.48 -0.59
N ASN A 86 -3.96 -31.71 -1.72
CA ASN A 86 -2.67 -31.16 -2.13
C ASN A 86 -2.56 -31.24 -3.65
N LEU A 87 -1.77 -30.37 -4.26
CA LEU A 87 -1.49 -30.48 -5.69
C LEU A 87 -0.83 -31.80 -6.01
N PRO A 88 -1.41 -32.64 -6.89
CA PRO A 88 -0.91 -33.98 -7.17
C PRO A 88 0.43 -33.97 -7.95
N GLY A 89 0.77 -32.88 -8.63
CA GLY A 89 1.81 -32.78 -9.65
C GLY A 89 1.22 -33.06 -11.04
N GLU A 90 2.05 -33.49 -11.97
CA GLU A 90 1.59 -33.85 -13.31
C GLU A 90 0.67 -35.07 -13.23
N TYR A 91 -0.50 -35.00 -13.86
CA TYR A 91 -1.48 -36.07 -13.90
C TYR A 91 -2.30 -35.99 -15.18
N GLU A 92 -2.96 -37.08 -15.52
CA GLU A 92 -3.91 -37.17 -16.62
C GLU A 92 -5.15 -37.98 -16.25
N TRP A 93 -6.21 -37.79 -16.98
CA TRP A 93 -7.37 -38.68 -16.97
C TRP A 93 -7.20 -39.76 -18.03
N GLN A 94 -7.36 -41.02 -17.63
CA GLN A 94 -7.32 -42.17 -18.52
C GLN A 94 -8.64 -42.90 -18.51
N VAL A 95 -9.01 -43.45 -19.64
CA VAL A 95 -10.21 -44.28 -19.81
C VAL A 95 -9.84 -45.68 -20.25
N GLU A 96 -10.59 -46.69 -19.86
CA GLU A 96 -10.36 -48.07 -20.31
C GLU A 96 -11.03 -48.29 -21.67
N LYS A 97 -10.26 -48.73 -22.66
CA LYS A 97 -10.73 -49.14 -23.98
C LYS A 97 -10.10 -50.51 -24.31
N ASP A 98 -10.94 -51.49 -24.63
CA ASP A 98 -10.49 -52.85 -24.98
C ASP A 98 -9.55 -53.50 -23.96
N GLY A 99 -9.72 -53.17 -22.67
CA GLY A 99 -8.89 -53.69 -21.57
C GLY A 99 -7.57 -52.94 -21.33
N GLU A 100 -7.29 -51.91 -22.11
CA GLU A 100 -6.10 -51.07 -21.96
C GLU A 100 -6.46 -49.65 -21.50
N TRP A 101 -5.57 -49.05 -20.68
CA TRP A 101 -5.71 -47.68 -20.25
C TRP A 101 -5.11 -46.72 -21.28
N VAL A 102 -5.92 -45.80 -21.79
CA VAL A 102 -5.51 -44.79 -22.73
C VAL A 102 -5.83 -43.40 -22.21
N SER A 103 -5.05 -42.39 -22.60
CA SER A 103 -5.35 -41.00 -22.24
C SER A 103 -6.75 -40.60 -22.70
N ALA A 104 -7.51 -39.94 -21.85
CA ALA A 104 -8.84 -39.42 -22.20
C ALA A 104 -8.78 -38.16 -23.08
N GLY A 105 -7.60 -37.56 -23.26
CA GLY A 105 -7.43 -36.31 -24.00
C GLY A 105 -8.08 -35.09 -23.31
N VAL A 106 -8.27 -35.14 -22.00
CA VAL A 106 -8.81 -34.02 -21.22
C VAL A 106 -7.66 -33.11 -20.80
N ASP A 107 -7.77 -31.83 -21.10
CA ASP A 107 -6.82 -30.84 -20.64
C ASP A 107 -6.93 -30.67 -19.10
N VAL A 108 -5.79 -30.69 -18.42
CA VAL A 108 -5.70 -30.54 -16.98
C VAL A 108 -4.81 -29.37 -16.62
N ASN A 109 -5.20 -28.61 -15.59
CA ASN A 109 -4.33 -27.63 -14.98
C ASN A 109 -3.82 -28.16 -13.63
N THR A 110 -2.54 -28.48 -13.56
CA THR A 110 -1.90 -29.11 -12.39
C THR A 110 -1.79 -28.21 -11.17
N ASN A 111 -2.12 -26.90 -11.33
CA ASN A 111 -2.14 -25.92 -10.25
C ASN A 111 -3.53 -25.77 -9.59
N PHE A 112 -4.57 -26.40 -10.14
CA PHE A 112 -5.91 -26.33 -9.59
C PHE A 112 -6.13 -27.37 -8.51
N LEU A 113 -6.57 -26.92 -7.31
CA LEU A 113 -6.99 -27.83 -6.24
C LEU A 113 -8.39 -28.40 -6.48
N HIS A 114 -9.22 -27.69 -7.22
CA HIS A 114 -10.55 -28.13 -7.64
C HIS A 114 -10.56 -28.21 -9.14
N ALA A 115 -10.79 -29.39 -9.69
CA ALA A 115 -10.71 -29.65 -11.12
C ALA A 115 -11.90 -30.48 -11.62
N TYR A 116 -12.42 -30.13 -12.79
CA TYR A 116 -13.48 -30.83 -13.46
C TYR A 116 -12.97 -31.42 -14.79
N ALA A 117 -13.33 -32.67 -15.05
CA ALA A 117 -13.06 -33.37 -16.32
C ALA A 117 -14.38 -33.79 -16.96
N ALA A 118 -14.56 -33.45 -18.24
CA ALA A 118 -15.74 -33.84 -19.02
C ALA A 118 -15.42 -35.08 -19.91
N PHE A 119 -16.39 -35.98 -20.01
CA PHE A 119 -16.33 -37.16 -20.87
C PHE A 119 -17.58 -37.19 -21.75
N PRO A 120 -17.63 -36.43 -22.87
CA PRO A 120 -18.85 -36.22 -23.66
C PRO A 120 -19.50 -37.51 -24.21
N GLU A 121 -18.70 -38.54 -24.49
CA GLU A 121 -19.18 -39.83 -24.99
C GLU A 121 -19.67 -40.76 -23.86
N GLY A 122 -19.49 -40.38 -22.60
CA GLY A 122 -19.69 -41.23 -21.46
C GLY A 122 -18.69 -42.38 -21.36
N VAL A 123 -18.23 -42.66 -20.16
CA VAL A 123 -17.22 -43.71 -19.91
C VAL A 123 -17.67 -44.65 -18.82
N THR A 124 -17.34 -45.93 -18.96
CA THR A 124 -17.68 -46.94 -17.92
C THR A 124 -16.59 -47.06 -16.85
N ARG A 125 -15.34 -46.83 -17.24
CA ARG A 125 -14.21 -46.80 -16.29
C ARG A 125 -13.27 -45.65 -16.62
N VAL A 126 -12.97 -44.87 -15.64
CA VAL A 126 -12.06 -43.73 -15.73
C VAL A 126 -11.11 -43.70 -14.54
N ARG A 127 -9.87 -43.30 -14.76
CA ARG A 127 -8.94 -43.11 -13.65
C ARG A 127 -8.19 -41.79 -13.73
N LEU A 128 -8.01 -41.19 -12.56
CA LEU A 128 -7.05 -40.12 -12.35
C LEU A 128 -5.70 -40.80 -12.10
N TYR A 129 -4.71 -40.49 -12.93
CA TYR A 129 -3.39 -41.13 -12.92
C TYR A 129 -2.29 -40.06 -12.86
N VAL A 130 -1.46 -40.07 -11.80
CA VAL A 130 -0.34 -39.15 -11.67
C VAL A 130 0.82 -39.65 -12.53
N THR A 131 1.27 -38.80 -13.44
CA THR A 131 2.37 -39.11 -14.37
C THR A 131 3.74 -38.67 -13.85
N ASP A 132 3.79 -37.85 -12.79
CA ASP A 132 5.03 -37.37 -12.19
C ASP A 132 5.91 -38.55 -11.71
N GLU A 133 7.16 -38.57 -12.15
CA GLU A 133 8.15 -39.59 -11.79
C GLU A 133 8.62 -39.53 -10.31
N LYS A 134 8.34 -38.41 -9.63
CA LYS A 134 8.67 -38.26 -8.21
C LYS A 134 7.66 -38.99 -7.34
N LYS A 135 8.16 -39.75 -6.36
CA LYS A 135 7.29 -40.35 -5.34
C LYS A 135 6.59 -39.26 -4.52
N LYS A 136 5.29 -39.16 -4.67
CA LYS A 136 4.45 -38.18 -3.98
C LYS A 136 3.20 -38.86 -3.45
N ALA A 137 2.68 -38.40 -2.33
CA ALA A 137 1.35 -38.79 -1.87
C ALA A 137 0.32 -37.90 -2.55
N MET A 138 -0.74 -38.49 -3.09
CA MET A 138 -1.91 -37.79 -3.58
C MET A 138 -2.98 -37.78 -2.49
N ARG A 139 -3.55 -36.61 -2.22
CA ARG A 139 -4.68 -36.44 -1.30
C ARG A 139 -5.89 -35.96 -2.06
N ILE A 140 -7.02 -36.62 -1.86
CA ILE A 140 -8.33 -36.23 -2.40
C ILE A 140 -9.27 -36.03 -1.22
N ASN A 141 -9.81 -34.81 -1.07
CA ASN A 141 -10.82 -34.48 -0.08
C ASN A 141 -12.18 -34.96 -0.54
N GLU A 142 -12.57 -34.63 -1.80
CA GLU A 142 -13.85 -35.02 -2.38
C GLU A 142 -13.68 -35.39 -3.84
N ILE A 143 -14.47 -36.34 -4.32
CA ILE A 143 -14.63 -36.67 -5.72
C ILE A 143 -16.11 -36.92 -6.03
N PHE A 144 -16.53 -36.46 -7.20
CA PHE A 144 -17.90 -36.57 -7.68
C PHE A 144 -17.91 -37.09 -9.10
N ALA A 145 -18.82 -37.99 -9.40
CA ALA A 145 -19.08 -38.50 -10.74
C ALA A 145 -20.50 -38.17 -11.17
N PHE A 146 -20.67 -37.72 -12.41
CA PHE A 146 -21.94 -37.20 -12.93
C PHE A 146 -22.43 -38.02 -14.12
N SER A 147 -23.78 -38.20 -14.16
CA SER A 147 -24.49 -38.69 -15.34
C SER A 147 -24.44 -37.67 -16.48
N SER A 148 -25.07 -38.00 -17.61
CA SER A 148 -25.35 -37.05 -18.70
C SER A 148 -26.29 -35.94 -18.21
N GLY A 149 -26.08 -34.74 -18.72
CA GLY A 149 -26.91 -33.58 -18.42
C GLY A 149 -26.10 -32.30 -18.22
N GLU A 150 -26.76 -31.22 -17.89
CA GLU A 150 -26.12 -29.97 -17.54
C GLU A 150 -25.49 -30.07 -16.15
N ILE A 151 -24.22 -29.77 -16.06
CA ILE A 151 -23.46 -29.89 -14.79
C ILE A 151 -23.95 -28.83 -13.81
N PRO A 152 -24.26 -29.19 -12.55
CA PRO A 152 -24.71 -28.27 -11.52
C PRO A 152 -23.77 -27.08 -11.32
N ASP A 153 -24.30 -25.88 -11.04
CA ASP A 153 -23.53 -24.65 -10.91
C ASP A 153 -22.50 -24.66 -9.78
N TRP A 154 -22.69 -25.50 -8.76
CA TRP A 154 -21.72 -25.63 -7.68
C TRP A 154 -20.45 -26.40 -8.06
N VAL A 155 -20.43 -27.09 -9.22
CA VAL A 155 -19.24 -27.77 -9.75
C VAL A 155 -18.29 -26.76 -10.36
N GLN A 156 -17.14 -26.59 -9.74
CA GLN A 156 -16.19 -25.56 -10.12
C GLN A 156 -15.42 -25.93 -11.39
N ARG A 157 -15.60 -25.13 -12.42
CA ARG A 157 -14.93 -25.24 -13.73
C ARG A 157 -14.05 -24.01 -13.91
N TRP A 158 -12.93 -24.01 -13.20
CA TRP A 158 -12.00 -22.90 -13.16
C TRP A 158 -11.34 -22.63 -14.50
N GLU A 159 -11.23 -21.36 -14.83
CA GLU A 159 -10.40 -20.84 -15.92
C GLU A 159 -9.04 -20.41 -15.37
N PRO A 160 -7.97 -20.45 -16.18
CA PRO A 160 -6.67 -19.92 -15.78
C PRO A 160 -6.76 -18.44 -15.37
N THR A 161 -5.91 -18.05 -14.43
CA THR A 161 -5.74 -16.64 -14.05
C THR A 161 -5.38 -15.81 -15.29
N PRO A 162 -6.01 -14.66 -15.55
CA PRO A 162 -5.71 -13.84 -16.72
C PRO A 162 -4.27 -13.32 -16.68
N SER A 163 -3.64 -13.19 -17.83
CA SER A 163 -2.26 -12.67 -17.95
C SER A 163 -2.17 -11.15 -17.79
N LYS A 164 -3.31 -10.45 -17.86
CA LYS A 164 -3.44 -9.02 -17.60
C LYS A 164 -4.71 -8.78 -16.80
N ALA A 165 -4.64 -7.93 -15.79
CA ALA A 165 -5.75 -7.62 -14.92
C ALA A 165 -6.14 -6.13 -15.00
N ASP A 166 -7.44 -5.85 -14.93
CA ASP A 166 -7.94 -4.51 -14.63
C ASP A 166 -7.69 -4.19 -13.16
N ILE A 167 -8.01 -5.14 -12.27
CA ILE A 167 -7.82 -5.00 -10.83
C ILE A 167 -7.18 -6.26 -10.25
N LEU A 168 -6.17 -6.07 -9.40
CA LEU A 168 -5.63 -7.12 -8.55
C LEU A 168 -6.02 -6.85 -7.10
N PHE A 169 -6.82 -7.75 -6.51
CA PHE A 169 -7.11 -7.76 -5.07
C PHE A 169 -6.08 -8.63 -4.36
N LEU A 170 -5.30 -8.04 -3.48
CA LEU A 170 -4.25 -8.72 -2.72
C LEU A 170 -4.65 -8.84 -1.25
N ALA A 171 -5.16 -10.01 -0.88
CA ALA A 171 -5.53 -10.38 0.48
C ALA A 171 -4.39 -11.13 1.19
N THR A 172 -4.42 -11.16 2.52
CA THR A 172 -3.43 -11.92 3.31
C THR A 172 -3.87 -13.36 3.51
N HIS A 173 -5.07 -13.57 4.07
CA HIS A 173 -5.60 -14.90 4.39
C HIS A 173 -6.84 -15.23 3.57
N PRO A 174 -7.16 -16.52 3.42
CA PRO A 174 -8.45 -16.95 2.89
C PRO A 174 -9.60 -16.48 3.81
N ASP A 175 -10.40 -15.53 3.42
CA ASP A 175 -11.54 -14.84 4.06
C ASP A 175 -11.39 -13.30 4.12
N ASP A 176 -10.17 -12.77 4.12
CA ASP A 176 -9.93 -11.32 4.18
C ASP A 176 -10.55 -10.56 3.00
N ASP A 177 -10.62 -11.20 1.84
CA ASP A 177 -11.27 -10.69 0.63
C ASP A 177 -12.77 -10.40 0.81
N LEU A 178 -13.43 -11.17 1.68
CA LEU A 178 -14.84 -11.02 1.99
C LEU A 178 -15.07 -10.05 3.14
N ILE A 179 -14.28 -10.19 4.20
CA ILE A 179 -14.42 -9.38 5.42
C ILE A 179 -14.03 -7.92 5.15
N PHE A 180 -12.94 -7.68 4.42
CA PHE A 180 -12.35 -6.35 4.26
C PHE A 180 -12.52 -5.72 2.88
N PHE A 181 -12.86 -6.50 1.84
CA PHE A 181 -13.13 -5.95 0.51
C PHE A 181 -14.61 -6.04 0.13
N GLY A 182 -15.42 -6.74 0.93
CA GLY A 182 -16.88 -6.79 0.79
C GLY A 182 -17.33 -7.22 -0.59
N GLY A 183 -18.22 -6.44 -1.18
CA GLY A 183 -18.79 -6.69 -2.50
C GLY A 183 -17.91 -6.32 -3.69
N ALA A 184 -16.64 -5.95 -3.48
CA ALA A 184 -15.76 -5.49 -4.56
C ALA A 184 -15.58 -6.55 -5.65
N ILE A 185 -15.21 -7.76 -5.27
CA ILE A 185 -14.90 -8.82 -6.24
C ILE A 185 -16.07 -9.14 -7.17
N PRO A 186 -17.28 -9.48 -6.68
CA PRO A 186 -18.39 -9.76 -7.59
C PRO A 186 -18.85 -8.54 -8.40
N THR A 187 -18.72 -7.34 -7.86
CA THR A 187 -19.04 -6.12 -8.61
C THR A 187 -18.15 -5.93 -9.82
N TYR A 188 -16.84 -6.06 -9.67
CA TYR A 188 -15.92 -5.86 -10.79
C TYR A 188 -15.79 -7.09 -11.69
N ALA A 189 -15.62 -8.29 -11.12
CA ALA A 189 -15.41 -9.50 -11.91
C ALA A 189 -16.66 -9.96 -12.67
N VAL A 190 -17.84 -9.82 -12.06
CA VAL A 190 -19.06 -10.44 -12.61
C VAL A 190 -19.99 -9.39 -13.22
N GLU A 191 -20.39 -8.38 -12.46
CA GLU A 191 -21.31 -7.34 -12.97
C GLU A 191 -20.66 -6.47 -14.03
N GLN A 192 -19.42 -6.01 -13.79
CA GLN A 192 -18.69 -5.17 -14.74
C GLN A 192 -17.86 -5.95 -15.76
N GLN A 193 -17.78 -7.29 -15.64
CA GLN A 193 -17.02 -8.17 -16.53
C GLN A 193 -15.56 -7.72 -16.71
N ARG A 194 -14.91 -7.32 -15.61
CA ARG A 194 -13.51 -6.90 -15.60
C ARG A 194 -12.59 -8.10 -15.39
N ASP A 195 -11.39 -8.01 -15.95
CA ASP A 195 -10.33 -8.98 -15.65
C ASP A 195 -9.82 -8.75 -14.23
N VAL A 196 -10.28 -9.58 -13.31
CA VAL A 196 -9.95 -9.49 -11.88
C VAL A 196 -9.04 -10.65 -11.48
N VAL A 197 -7.91 -10.31 -10.87
CA VAL A 197 -7.04 -11.28 -10.21
C VAL A 197 -7.22 -11.16 -8.70
N VAL A 198 -7.56 -12.27 -8.03
CA VAL A 198 -7.57 -12.34 -6.57
C VAL A 198 -6.35 -13.12 -6.12
N ALA A 199 -5.52 -12.51 -5.28
CA ALA A 199 -4.29 -13.10 -4.78
C ALA A 199 -4.30 -13.15 -3.24
N TYR A 200 -3.82 -14.26 -2.69
CA TYR A 200 -3.69 -14.48 -1.24
C TYR A 200 -2.24 -14.75 -0.89
N LEU A 201 -1.72 -14.06 0.10
CA LEU A 201 -0.36 -14.28 0.56
C LEU A 201 -0.18 -15.69 1.12
N THR A 202 -1.11 -16.14 1.97
CA THR A 202 -1.01 -17.40 2.68
C THR A 202 -1.92 -18.47 2.12
N ARG A 203 -1.48 -19.71 2.22
CA ARG A 203 -2.27 -20.87 1.84
C ARG A 203 -3.04 -21.48 3.02
N SER A 204 -2.64 -21.24 4.27
CA SER A 204 -3.16 -21.90 5.47
C SER A 204 -3.09 -23.44 5.39
N ASN A 205 -4.20 -24.10 5.05
CA ASN A 205 -4.30 -25.56 4.89
C ASN A 205 -5.31 -25.90 3.79
N SER A 206 -5.44 -27.17 3.42
CA SER A 206 -6.33 -27.61 2.34
C SER A 206 -7.80 -27.30 2.59
N THR A 207 -8.26 -27.36 3.83
CA THR A 207 -9.64 -27.02 4.19
C THR A 207 -9.93 -25.56 3.89
N ARG A 208 -9.10 -24.64 4.39
CA ARG A 208 -9.25 -23.21 4.12
C ARG A 208 -9.08 -22.87 2.63
N SER A 209 -8.23 -23.60 1.90
CA SER A 209 -8.13 -23.44 0.44
C SER A 209 -9.42 -23.84 -0.27
N SER A 210 -10.10 -24.92 0.17
CA SER A 210 -11.39 -25.30 -0.39
C SER A 210 -12.50 -24.31 -0.02
N GLU A 211 -12.50 -23.80 1.21
CA GLU A 211 -13.44 -22.75 1.67
C GLU A 211 -13.32 -21.50 0.80
N LEU A 212 -12.09 -21.02 0.55
CA LEU A 212 -11.78 -19.90 -0.32
C LEU A 212 -12.30 -20.13 -1.75
N LEU A 213 -12.00 -21.28 -2.35
CA LEU A 213 -12.44 -21.60 -3.70
C LEU A 213 -13.97 -21.69 -3.80
N ASN A 214 -14.63 -22.25 -2.78
CA ASN A 214 -16.09 -22.29 -2.72
C ASN A 214 -16.70 -20.89 -2.59
N GLY A 215 -16.11 -20.03 -1.75
CA GLY A 215 -16.55 -18.64 -1.58
C GLY A 215 -16.44 -17.85 -2.88
N LEU A 216 -15.27 -17.84 -3.51
CA LEU A 216 -15.07 -17.14 -4.79
C LEU A 216 -16.02 -17.65 -5.89
N TRP A 217 -16.16 -18.97 -6.01
CA TRP A 217 -17.04 -19.57 -7.00
C TRP A 217 -18.51 -19.17 -6.79
N SER A 218 -18.99 -19.12 -5.53
CA SER A 218 -20.36 -18.71 -5.21
C SER A 218 -20.66 -17.24 -5.55
N MET A 219 -19.64 -16.38 -5.53
CA MET A 219 -19.74 -15.00 -6.00
C MET A 219 -19.66 -14.83 -7.52
N GLY A 220 -19.59 -15.92 -8.26
CA GLY A 220 -19.52 -15.89 -9.73
C GLY A 220 -18.11 -15.73 -10.30
N VAL A 221 -17.06 -15.75 -9.50
CA VAL A 221 -15.67 -15.73 -9.99
C VAL A 221 -15.36 -17.03 -10.69
N ARG A 222 -14.75 -16.96 -11.87
CA ARG A 222 -14.40 -18.12 -12.69
C ARG A 222 -12.91 -18.26 -12.93
N GLN A 223 -12.14 -17.19 -12.81
CA GLN A 223 -10.68 -17.18 -12.89
C GLN A 223 -10.08 -17.71 -11.58
N TYR A 224 -9.17 -18.69 -11.71
CA TYR A 224 -8.54 -19.30 -10.56
C TYR A 224 -7.67 -18.28 -9.77
N PRO A 225 -7.80 -18.20 -8.45
CA PRO A 225 -7.02 -17.25 -7.65
C PRO A 225 -5.53 -17.61 -7.56
N VAL A 226 -4.69 -16.63 -7.31
CA VAL A 226 -3.27 -16.84 -7.01
C VAL A 226 -3.10 -17.08 -5.52
N ILE A 227 -2.62 -18.27 -5.16
CA ILE A 227 -2.44 -18.64 -3.76
C ILE A 227 -0.94 -18.76 -3.45
N GLY A 228 -0.43 -17.82 -2.66
CA GLY A 228 0.95 -17.80 -2.19
C GLY A 228 1.27 -18.99 -1.28
N SER A 229 2.54 -19.27 -1.12
CA SER A 229 3.03 -20.39 -0.32
C SER A 229 3.48 -20.01 1.08
N PHE A 230 3.27 -18.76 1.51
CA PHE A 230 3.70 -18.29 2.81
C PHE A 230 2.85 -18.90 3.93
N ARG A 231 3.48 -19.05 5.09
CA ARG A 231 2.83 -19.69 6.23
C ARG A 231 1.87 -18.70 6.90
N ASP A 232 0.63 -19.14 7.09
CA ASP A 232 -0.33 -18.46 7.95
C ASP A 232 0.10 -18.63 9.43
N ASN A 233 0.30 -17.51 10.11
CA ASN A 233 0.64 -17.46 11.53
C ASN A 233 0.29 -16.08 12.11
N TYR A 234 0.24 -15.97 13.43
CA TYR A 234 -0.02 -14.72 14.13
C TYR A 234 1.25 -14.22 14.85
N PRO A 235 2.16 -13.53 14.15
CA PRO A 235 3.35 -12.96 14.77
C PRO A 235 2.99 -11.78 15.68
N LYS A 236 3.93 -11.33 16.50
CA LYS A 236 3.69 -10.18 17.39
C LYS A 236 3.90 -8.83 16.72
N THR A 237 4.70 -8.79 15.67
CA THR A 237 5.06 -7.56 14.94
C THR A 237 5.18 -7.84 13.44
N MET A 238 5.07 -6.80 12.63
CA MET A 238 5.30 -6.88 11.18
C MET A 238 6.72 -7.40 10.85
N GLU A 239 7.74 -6.97 11.59
CA GLU A 239 9.11 -7.50 11.43
C GLU A 239 9.17 -9.02 11.63
N GLN A 240 8.48 -9.52 12.68
CA GLN A 240 8.40 -10.94 12.90
C GLN A 240 7.60 -11.66 11.81
N ALA A 241 6.58 -11.01 11.23
CA ALA A 241 5.84 -11.53 10.08
C ALA A 241 6.79 -11.75 8.89
N TYR A 242 7.57 -10.74 8.54
CA TYR A 242 8.60 -10.84 7.49
C TYR A 242 9.62 -11.93 7.78
N LYS A 243 10.14 -11.98 8.99
CA LYS A 243 11.10 -13.02 9.40
C LYS A 243 10.52 -14.42 9.25
N ASN A 244 9.28 -14.63 9.68
CA ASN A 244 8.58 -15.91 9.57
C ASN A 244 8.29 -16.29 8.11
N ALA A 245 8.10 -15.32 7.25
CA ALA A 245 7.91 -15.50 5.81
C ALA A 245 9.22 -15.79 5.04
N GLY A 246 10.36 -15.68 5.70
CA GLY A 246 11.67 -15.92 5.11
C GLY A 246 12.43 -14.65 4.70
N GLY A 247 12.00 -13.48 5.19
CA GLY A 247 12.61 -12.16 4.98
C GLY A 247 11.77 -11.24 4.09
N SER A 248 11.99 -9.94 4.23
CA SER A 248 11.26 -8.91 3.48
C SER A 248 11.46 -9.04 1.97
N SER A 249 12.69 -9.26 1.52
CA SER A 249 13.00 -9.44 0.09
C SER A 249 12.18 -10.53 -0.56
N LYS A 250 11.88 -11.62 0.15
CA LYS A 250 11.08 -12.73 -0.39
C LYS A 250 9.61 -12.36 -0.56
N VAL A 251 9.03 -11.65 0.40
CA VAL A 251 7.62 -11.23 0.34
C VAL A 251 7.45 -10.12 -0.69
N ILE A 252 8.30 -9.10 -0.63
CA ILE A 252 8.27 -7.97 -1.58
C ILE A 252 8.52 -8.48 -3.01
N GLY A 253 9.51 -9.36 -3.20
CA GLY A 253 9.80 -9.96 -4.50
C GLY A 253 8.59 -10.72 -5.07
N TRP A 254 7.87 -11.46 -4.24
CA TRP A 254 6.65 -12.15 -4.66
C TRP A 254 5.55 -11.16 -5.07
N VAL A 255 5.36 -10.05 -4.35
CA VAL A 255 4.37 -9.04 -4.73
C VAL A 255 4.79 -8.29 -6.00
N VAL A 256 6.09 -7.99 -6.18
CA VAL A 256 6.62 -7.44 -7.44
C VAL A 256 6.35 -8.39 -8.60
N GLU A 257 6.56 -9.70 -8.39
CA GLU A 257 6.27 -10.71 -9.39
C GLU A 257 4.77 -10.75 -9.75
N LEU A 258 3.86 -10.66 -8.77
CA LEU A 258 2.42 -10.54 -9.03
C LEU A 258 2.11 -9.33 -9.93
N PHE A 259 2.67 -8.16 -9.63
CA PHE A 259 2.40 -6.95 -10.43
C PHE A 259 2.95 -7.07 -11.85
N ARG A 260 4.07 -7.73 -12.03
CA ARG A 260 4.67 -7.93 -13.36
C ARG A 260 4.01 -9.04 -14.15
N ALA A 261 3.64 -10.14 -13.49
CA ALA A 261 3.02 -11.29 -14.12
C ALA A 261 1.59 -11.00 -14.60
N TYR A 262 0.82 -10.27 -13.79
CA TYR A 262 -0.60 -10.02 -14.06
C TYR A 262 -0.89 -8.61 -14.54
N GLN A 263 0.10 -7.74 -14.57
CA GLN A 263 0.03 -6.39 -15.15
C GLN A 263 -1.23 -5.60 -14.74
N PRO A 264 -1.59 -5.51 -13.45
CA PRO A 264 -2.81 -4.84 -13.02
C PRO A 264 -2.74 -3.34 -13.27
N GLU A 265 -3.85 -2.76 -13.72
CA GLU A 265 -4.00 -1.30 -13.78
C GLU A 265 -4.19 -0.73 -12.38
N VAL A 266 -4.98 -1.42 -11.55
CA VAL A 266 -5.27 -1.05 -10.17
C VAL A 266 -4.94 -2.21 -9.23
N VAL A 267 -4.38 -1.88 -8.07
CA VAL A 267 -4.17 -2.82 -6.96
C VAL A 267 -4.95 -2.36 -5.75
N VAL A 268 -5.66 -3.28 -5.12
CA VAL A 268 -6.40 -3.06 -3.86
C VAL A 268 -5.87 -4.04 -2.82
N THR A 269 -5.52 -3.55 -1.63
CA THR A 269 -4.98 -4.38 -0.57
C THR A 269 -5.42 -3.90 0.82
N GLN A 270 -4.89 -4.51 1.87
CA GLN A 270 -5.32 -4.35 3.25
C GLN A 270 -4.84 -3.04 3.89
N ASP A 271 -5.39 -2.74 5.08
CA ASP A 271 -5.01 -1.60 5.90
C ASP A 271 -3.53 -1.69 6.33
N GLU A 272 -2.81 -0.60 6.19
CA GLU A 272 -1.42 -0.50 6.68
C GLU A 272 -1.31 -0.69 8.21
N ASN A 273 -2.40 -0.47 8.96
CA ASN A 273 -2.48 -0.75 10.39
C ASN A 273 -2.91 -2.19 10.69
N GLY A 274 -3.25 -2.97 9.65
CA GLY A 274 -3.62 -4.38 9.74
C GLY A 274 -5.04 -4.59 10.27
N GLU A 275 -5.99 -3.71 9.92
CA GLU A 275 -7.38 -3.65 10.38
C GLU A 275 -7.49 -3.68 11.91
N TYR A 276 -7.40 -4.86 12.52
CA TYR A 276 -7.37 -5.04 13.97
C TYR A 276 -5.94 -5.16 14.56
N GLY A 277 -4.93 -4.75 13.80
CA GLY A 277 -3.52 -4.81 14.18
C GLY A 277 -2.82 -6.12 13.83
N HIS A 278 -3.34 -6.87 12.83
CA HIS A 278 -2.75 -8.13 12.40
C HIS A 278 -1.42 -7.90 11.66
N PRO A 279 -0.28 -8.40 12.17
CA PRO A 279 1.03 -8.09 11.60
C PRO A 279 1.26 -8.63 10.18
N GLN A 280 0.57 -9.70 9.75
CA GLN A 280 0.65 -10.16 8.37
C GLN A 280 -0.13 -9.26 7.40
N HIS A 281 -1.24 -8.64 7.82
CA HIS A 281 -1.94 -7.63 7.03
C HIS A 281 -1.06 -6.39 6.85
N GLN A 282 -0.44 -5.90 7.93
CA GLN A 282 0.54 -4.82 7.86
C GLN A 282 1.67 -5.14 6.88
N MET A 283 2.19 -6.38 6.93
CA MET A 283 3.25 -6.85 6.04
C MET A 283 2.81 -6.85 4.56
N VAL A 284 1.58 -7.26 4.26
CA VAL A 284 1.07 -7.28 2.88
C VAL A 284 0.87 -5.86 2.35
N ALA A 285 0.28 -4.98 3.16
CA ALA A 285 0.13 -3.57 2.80
C ALA A 285 1.49 -2.89 2.56
N ASP A 286 2.47 -3.13 3.44
CA ASP A 286 3.82 -2.62 3.29
C ASP A 286 4.52 -3.19 2.05
N ALA A 287 4.42 -4.50 1.81
CA ALA A 287 4.98 -5.13 0.61
C ALA A 287 4.36 -4.60 -0.69
N ALA A 288 3.04 -4.33 -0.70
CA ALA A 288 2.36 -3.74 -1.85
C ALA A 288 2.83 -2.31 -2.14
N LYS A 289 3.03 -1.49 -1.11
CA LYS A 289 3.59 -0.14 -1.24
C LYS A 289 5.00 -0.17 -1.83
N GLN A 290 5.86 -1.07 -1.35
CA GLN A 290 7.20 -1.24 -1.88
C GLN A 290 7.19 -1.79 -3.31
N ALA A 291 6.34 -2.79 -3.60
CA ALA A 291 6.19 -3.36 -4.93
C ALA A 291 5.68 -2.33 -5.96
N TYR A 292 4.82 -1.39 -5.54
CA TYR A 292 4.36 -0.30 -6.40
C TYR A 292 5.54 0.55 -6.92
N ALA A 293 6.51 0.84 -6.06
CA ALA A 293 7.71 1.59 -6.44
C ALA A 293 8.71 0.74 -7.25
N LEU A 294 8.84 -0.56 -6.93
CA LEU A 294 9.88 -1.42 -7.50
C LEU A 294 9.46 -2.09 -8.82
N SER A 295 8.20 -2.46 -8.99
CA SER A 295 7.75 -3.21 -10.17
C SER A 295 7.99 -2.51 -11.51
N PRO A 296 7.99 -1.16 -11.64
CA PRO A 296 8.29 -0.48 -12.88
C PRO A 296 9.79 -0.34 -13.17
N THR A 297 10.69 -0.66 -12.23
CA THR A 297 12.13 -0.46 -12.40
C THR A 297 12.79 -1.62 -13.13
N ALA A 298 13.47 -1.35 -14.25
CA ALA A 298 14.20 -2.37 -15.00
C ALA A 298 15.41 -2.94 -14.23
N GLN A 299 15.88 -2.23 -13.22
CA GLN A 299 17.07 -2.57 -12.42
C GLN A 299 16.74 -3.43 -11.19
N TYR A 300 15.46 -3.65 -10.90
CA TYR A 300 15.08 -4.56 -9.83
C TYR A 300 15.30 -6.01 -10.28
N GLU A 301 16.46 -6.54 -9.90
CA GLU A 301 16.83 -7.94 -10.11
C GLU A 301 16.49 -8.72 -8.86
N ASP A 302 15.43 -9.49 -8.90
CA ASP A 302 15.13 -10.49 -7.89
C ASP A 302 15.29 -11.91 -8.47
N SER A 303 15.29 -12.90 -7.59
CA SER A 303 15.37 -14.32 -7.97
C SER A 303 14.17 -14.81 -8.81
N TYR A 304 13.18 -13.96 -9.03
CA TYR A 304 11.94 -14.22 -9.74
C TYR A 304 11.80 -13.38 -11.03
N ASN A 305 12.84 -12.73 -11.49
CA ASN A 305 12.79 -11.79 -12.63
C ASN A 305 12.43 -12.49 -13.96
N THR A 306 11.27 -13.14 -13.97
CA THR A 306 10.72 -13.86 -15.12
C THR A 306 9.94 -12.92 -16.04
N TYR A 307 9.43 -11.80 -15.51
CA TYR A 307 8.55 -10.86 -16.20
C TYR A 307 9.20 -9.48 -16.34
N GLY A 308 8.82 -8.74 -17.37
CA GLY A 308 9.28 -7.38 -17.59
C GLY A 308 8.70 -6.38 -16.56
N PRO A 309 9.28 -5.18 -16.46
CA PRO A 309 8.75 -4.11 -15.59
C PRO A 309 7.27 -3.79 -15.91
N TRP A 310 6.50 -3.53 -14.85
CA TRP A 310 5.12 -3.09 -14.97
C TRP A 310 4.84 -1.93 -14.02
N ARG A 311 4.10 -0.91 -14.49
CA ARG A 311 3.69 0.26 -13.70
C ARG A 311 2.21 0.18 -13.39
N VAL A 312 1.88 -0.12 -12.14
CA VAL A 312 0.51 -0.04 -11.60
C VAL A 312 0.07 1.42 -11.60
N LYS A 313 -1.12 1.72 -12.09
CA LYS A 313 -1.63 3.10 -12.17
C LYS A 313 -2.18 3.61 -10.85
N LYS A 314 -2.85 2.77 -10.06
CA LYS A 314 -3.44 3.16 -8.77
C LYS A 314 -3.24 2.06 -7.74
N LEU A 315 -2.89 2.45 -6.53
CA LEU A 315 -2.82 1.56 -5.36
C LEU A 315 -3.75 2.07 -4.26
N TYR A 316 -4.74 1.26 -3.92
CA TYR A 316 -5.64 1.51 -2.79
C TYR A 316 -5.32 0.62 -1.61
N LEU A 317 -5.42 1.18 -0.42
CA LEU A 317 -5.40 0.40 0.82
C LEU A 317 -6.73 0.56 1.55
N HIS A 318 -7.22 -0.53 2.13
CA HIS A 318 -8.38 -0.52 2.99
C HIS A 318 -8.19 0.46 4.16
N LEU A 319 -9.18 1.29 4.45
CA LEU A 319 -9.18 2.31 5.52
C LEU A 319 -8.02 3.32 5.49
N TYR A 320 -7.26 3.42 4.41
CA TYR A 320 -6.21 4.44 4.31
C TYR A 320 -6.82 5.84 4.40
N PRO A 321 -6.26 6.75 5.23
CA PRO A 321 -6.98 7.99 5.58
C PRO A 321 -7.03 9.05 4.48
N ASN A 322 -6.17 8.97 3.46
CA ASN A 322 -6.07 10.00 2.43
C ASN A 322 -6.84 9.58 1.16
N ASP A 323 -7.40 10.56 0.46
CA ASP A 323 -8.12 10.40 -0.82
C ASP A 323 -9.07 9.19 -0.78
N GLN A 324 -9.93 9.16 0.25
CA GLN A 324 -10.84 8.06 0.50
C GLN A 324 -11.97 8.05 -0.54
N ILE A 325 -12.21 6.86 -1.04
CA ILE A 325 -13.41 6.51 -1.80
C ILE A 325 -14.32 5.64 -0.95
N THR A 326 -15.62 5.72 -1.19
CA THR A 326 -16.62 4.89 -0.51
C THR A 326 -17.48 4.19 -1.54
N LEU A 327 -17.32 2.88 -1.61
CA LEU A 327 -18.02 2.05 -2.58
C LEU A 327 -19.42 1.66 -2.08
N ASP A 328 -20.32 1.38 -3.01
CA ASP A 328 -21.71 1.06 -2.67
C ASP A 328 -22.02 -0.40 -3.00
N TRP A 329 -21.91 -1.26 -2.01
CA TRP A 329 -22.21 -2.70 -2.13
C TRP A 329 -23.71 -3.02 -1.99
N SER A 330 -24.58 -2.02 -1.83
CA SER A 330 -26.03 -2.20 -1.72
C SER A 330 -26.74 -2.19 -3.08
N LYS A 331 -26.05 -1.87 -4.16
CA LYS A 331 -26.61 -1.89 -5.52
C LYS A 331 -26.85 -3.33 -5.97
N PRO A 332 -28.07 -3.64 -6.48
CA PRO A 332 -28.35 -4.97 -7.05
C PRO A 332 -27.50 -5.25 -8.28
N LEU A 333 -26.81 -6.38 -8.29
CA LEU A 333 -26.03 -6.89 -9.42
C LEU A 333 -26.94 -7.72 -10.32
N GLN A 334 -27.20 -7.26 -11.54
CA GLN A 334 -28.14 -7.91 -12.46
C GLN A 334 -27.63 -9.27 -12.94
N SER A 335 -26.34 -9.38 -13.14
CA SER A 335 -25.65 -10.63 -13.49
C SER A 335 -25.74 -11.71 -12.40
N MET A 336 -26.06 -11.30 -11.16
CA MET A 336 -26.18 -12.18 -9.98
C MET A 336 -27.63 -12.31 -9.48
N GLY A 337 -28.62 -12.18 -10.39
CA GLY A 337 -30.03 -12.32 -10.08
C GLY A 337 -30.61 -11.23 -9.19
N GLY A 338 -29.98 -10.06 -9.15
CA GLY A 338 -30.40 -8.91 -8.36
C GLY A 338 -29.91 -8.92 -6.92
N LYS A 339 -29.06 -9.86 -6.52
CA LYS A 339 -28.37 -9.81 -5.22
C LYS A 339 -27.40 -8.64 -5.18
N THR A 340 -27.22 -8.07 -4.02
CA THR A 340 -26.24 -7.02 -3.79
C THR A 340 -24.83 -7.61 -3.59
N GLY A 341 -23.80 -6.80 -3.83
CA GLY A 341 -22.43 -7.23 -3.55
C GLY A 341 -22.21 -7.64 -2.10
N PHE A 342 -22.92 -6.99 -1.18
CA PHE A 342 -22.89 -7.32 0.24
C PHE A 342 -23.51 -8.70 0.54
N GLU A 343 -24.71 -8.99 0.02
CA GLU A 343 -25.36 -10.31 0.18
C GLU A 343 -24.49 -11.44 -0.38
N LEU A 344 -23.84 -11.21 -1.52
CA LEU A 344 -22.93 -12.19 -2.11
C LEU A 344 -21.70 -12.45 -1.24
N ALA A 345 -21.14 -11.40 -0.63
CA ALA A 345 -20.00 -11.54 0.27
C ALA A 345 -20.40 -12.29 1.57
N GLU A 346 -21.59 -12.05 2.12
CA GLU A 346 -22.11 -12.79 3.27
C GLU A 346 -22.34 -14.27 2.94
N GLU A 347 -22.96 -14.57 1.80
CA GLU A 347 -23.18 -15.95 1.33
C GLU A 347 -21.83 -16.68 1.09
N ALA A 348 -20.85 -15.98 0.51
CA ALA A 348 -19.52 -16.51 0.28
C ALA A 348 -18.78 -16.78 1.59
N PHE A 349 -18.91 -15.89 2.58
CA PHE A 349 -18.31 -16.08 3.89
C PHE A 349 -18.89 -17.29 4.64
N ALA A 350 -20.14 -17.67 4.39
CA ALA A 350 -20.72 -18.87 4.96
C ALA A 350 -19.98 -20.17 4.58
N TYR A 351 -19.23 -20.17 3.46
CA TYR A 351 -18.34 -21.30 3.11
C TYR A 351 -17.08 -21.39 3.97
N HIS A 352 -16.70 -20.31 4.66
CA HIS A 352 -15.54 -20.27 5.57
C HIS A 352 -15.88 -20.84 6.96
N VAL A 353 -16.33 -22.10 6.99
CA VAL A 353 -16.82 -22.79 8.20
C VAL A 353 -15.78 -22.80 9.33
N THR A 354 -14.50 -22.89 8.98
CA THR A 354 -13.39 -22.83 9.97
C THR A 354 -13.26 -21.46 10.62
N GLN A 355 -13.81 -20.41 10.00
CA GLN A 355 -13.77 -19.02 10.46
C GLN A 355 -15.07 -18.53 11.11
N ALA A 356 -16.12 -19.34 11.12
CA ALA A 356 -17.44 -18.99 11.69
C ALA A 356 -17.42 -18.51 13.16
N LYS A 357 -16.28 -18.66 13.88
CA LYS A 357 -16.10 -18.22 15.27
C LYS A 357 -14.94 -17.23 15.44
N CYS A 358 -14.42 -16.64 14.37
CA CYS A 358 -13.29 -15.73 14.45
C CYS A 358 -13.66 -14.37 15.10
N GLY A 359 -14.96 -14.06 15.22
CA GLY A 359 -15.45 -12.80 15.78
C GLY A 359 -15.39 -11.63 14.80
N LEU A 360 -15.15 -11.92 13.53
CA LEU A 360 -15.22 -10.97 12.42
C LEU A 360 -16.32 -11.46 11.46
N ASP A 361 -17.08 -10.53 10.94
CA ASP A 361 -18.14 -10.78 9.97
C ASP A 361 -17.91 -9.91 8.73
N VAL A 362 -18.57 -10.26 7.63
CA VAL A 362 -18.71 -9.34 6.49
C VAL A 362 -19.54 -8.17 6.97
N THR A 363 -18.86 -7.07 7.28
CA THR A 363 -19.47 -5.93 7.92
C THR A 363 -19.95 -4.93 6.89
N ASN A 364 -21.08 -4.30 7.22
CA ASN A 364 -21.69 -3.26 6.45
C ASN A 364 -21.24 -1.85 6.93
N THR A 365 -22.01 -0.87 6.64
CA THR A 365 -21.70 0.54 6.77
C THR A 365 -21.50 1.02 8.20
N GLY A 366 -20.55 1.94 8.40
CA GLY A 366 -20.41 2.72 9.63
C GLY A 366 -19.78 1.98 10.81
N VAL A 367 -19.11 0.86 10.55
CA VAL A 367 -18.39 0.10 11.56
C VAL A 367 -16.87 0.32 11.43
N LYS A 368 -16.12 -0.09 12.44
CA LYS A 368 -14.68 0.16 12.54
C LYS A 368 -13.86 -0.36 11.36
N TYR A 369 -14.31 -1.43 10.70
CA TYR A 369 -13.64 -2.03 9.56
C TYR A 369 -14.57 -2.01 8.34
N ASP A 370 -15.08 -0.83 8.00
CA ASP A 370 -16.02 -0.64 6.90
C ASP A 370 -15.39 -1.05 5.56
N ASN A 371 -15.82 -2.17 5.03
CA ASN A 371 -15.28 -2.77 3.81
C ASN A 371 -15.65 -2.03 2.50
N ARG A 372 -16.25 -0.85 2.63
CA ARG A 372 -16.52 0.06 1.50
C ARG A 372 -15.47 1.15 1.37
N VAL A 373 -14.68 1.39 2.43
CA VAL A 373 -13.80 2.56 2.53
C VAL A 373 -12.38 2.19 2.17
N PHE A 374 -11.88 2.79 1.11
CA PHE A 374 -10.50 2.62 0.65
C PHE A 374 -9.87 3.98 0.39
N GLY A 375 -8.60 4.14 0.73
CA GLY A 375 -7.86 5.35 0.41
C GLY A 375 -6.87 5.12 -0.72
N LEU A 376 -6.72 6.11 -1.58
CA LEU A 376 -5.78 6.09 -2.69
C LEU A 376 -4.37 6.39 -2.16
N TYR A 377 -3.56 5.34 -2.00
CA TYR A 377 -2.19 5.48 -1.52
C TYR A 377 -1.28 6.12 -2.58
N ALA A 378 -1.42 5.72 -3.85
CA ALA A 378 -0.60 6.25 -4.94
C ALA A 378 -1.36 6.18 -6.27
N THR A 379 -1.11 7.17 -7.15
CA THR A 379 -1.73 7.25 -8.46
C THR A 379 -0.76 7.78 -9.52
N GLN A 380 -0.92 7.32 -10.76
CA GLN A 380 -0.26 7.82 -11.97
C GLN A 380 -1.26 8.54 -12.89
N VAL A 381 -2.55 8.57 -12.52
CA VAL A 381 -3.63 9.08 -13.37
C VAL A 381 -4.44 10.19 -12.68
N GLY A 382 -3.91 10.74 -11.60
CA GLY A 382 -4.55 11.78 -10.82
C GLY A 382 -5.51 11.25 -9.74
N PRO A 383 -5.97 12.12 -8.84
CA PRO A 383 -6.89 11.77 -7.76
C PRO A 383 -8.28 11.43 -8.30
N ASP A 384 -9.04 10.67 -7.52
CA ASP A 384 -10.44 10.40 -7.82
C ASP A 384 -11.31 11.63 -7.51
N VAL A 385 -12.27 11.89 -8.37
CA VAL A 385 -13.21 13.01 -8.25
C VAL A 385 -14.59 12.52 -7.79
N ARG A 386 -15.06 11.41 -8.35
CA ARG A 386 -16.35 10.79 -7.96
C ARG A 386 -16.23 10.03 -6.65
N GLY A 387 -15.10 9.30 -6.50
CA GLY A 387 -14.81 8.56 -5.28
C GLY A 387 -15.72 7.35 -5.02
N ASP A 388 -16.22 6.73 -6.09
CA ASP A 388 -17.15 5.59 -6.05
C ASP A 388 -16.73 4.40 -6.92
N ASP A 389 -15.52 4.44 -7.50
CA ASP A 389 -15.04 3.45 -8.45
C ASP A 389 -13.50 3.33 -8.43
N PHE A 390 -12.97 2.14 -8.23
CA PHE A 390 -11.52 1.89 -8.32
C PHE A 390 -10.94 2.21 -9.70
N LEU A 391 -11.73 2.08 -10.77
CA LEU A 391 -11.31 2.27 -12.16
C LEU A 391 -11.51 3.71 -12.65
N GLU A 392 -11.92 4.63 -11.78
CA GLU A 392 -11.98 6.05 -12.14
C GLU A 392 -10.63 6.51 -12.73
N ASN A 393 -10.66 7.28 -13.80
CA ASN A 393 -9.47 7.76 -14.55
C ASN A 393 -8.59 6.66 -15.22
N ILE A 394 -8.98 5.39 -15.19
CA ILE A 394 -8.25 4.33 -15.89
C ILE A 394 -8.65 4.24 -17.36
N TYR A 395 -9.94 4.26 -17.66
CA TYR A 395 -10.50 4.10 -19.01
C TYR A 395 -11.17 5.35 -19.56
N ASP A 396 -11.65 6.22 -18.67
CA ASP A 396 -12.38 7.46 -19.03
C ASP A 396 -11.49 8.70 -18.98
N ALA A 397 -10.16 8.54 -18.95
CA ALA A 397 -9.26 9.68 -18.99
C ALA A 397 -9.55 10.50 -20.25
N PRO A 398 -9.96 11.76 -20.14
CA PRO A 398 -10.03 12.63 -21.32
C PRO A 398 -8.66 12.60 -22.00
N ALA A 399 -8.63 12.62 -23.34
CA ALA A 399 -7.45 12.47 -24.19
C ALA A 399 -6.35 13.55 -24.01
N SER A 400 -6.27 14.21 -22.87
CA SER A 400 -5.42 15.36 -22.57
C SER A 400 -4.27 15.09 -21.58
N PHE A 401 -3.97 13.84 -21.20
CA PHE A 401 -2.74 13.55 -20.43
C PHE A 401 -1.55 13.10 -21.29
N VAL A 402 -1.58 13.37 -22.57
CA VAL A 402 -0.38 13.30 -23.41
C VAL A 402 0.29 14.66 -23.36
N THR A 403 1.43 14.75 -22.65
CA THR A 403 2.38 15.88 -22.66
C THR A 403 1.85 17.15 -23.32
N ALA A 404 1.05 17.91 -22.61
CA ALA A 404 0.62 19.23 -23.06
C ALA A 404 1.72 20.24 -22.70
N ALA A 405 2.05 21.06 -23.68
CA ALA A 405 2.60 22.38 -23.44
C ALA A 405 1.77 23.13 -22.37
N PRO A 406 2.31 24.11 -21.67
CA PRO A 406 1.73 24.66 -20.45
C PRO A 406 0.27 25.06 -20.67
N THR A 407 -0.61 24.37 -19.96
CA THR A 407 -2.05 24.62 -19.91
C THR A 407 -2.28 25.95 -19.19
N PRO A 408 -3.22 26.80 -19.66
CA PRO A 408 -3.66 27.91 -18.85
C PRO A 408 -4.23 27.35 -17.53
N GLU A 409 -3.89 28.02 -16.44
CA GLU A 409 -4.22 27.68 -15.06
C GLU A 409 -5.65 27.13 -14.92
N PRO A 410 -5.85 26.00 -14.19
CA PRO A 410 -7.19 25.60 -13.80
C PRO A 410 -7.77 26.71 -12.93
N THR A 411 -9.00 27.09 -13.22
CA THR A 411 -9.79 27.94 -12.32
C THR A 411 -9.72 27.31 -10.94
N PRO A 412 -9.20 28.00 -9.92
CA PRO A 412 -8.95 27.40 -8.62
C PRO A 412 -10.26 26.90 -8.03
N VAL A 413 -10.34 25.60 -7.73
CA VAL A 413 -11.23 25.12 -6.68
C VAL A 413 -10.79 25.91 -5.45
N LEU A 414 -11.64 26.79 -4.97
CA LEU A 414 -11.40 27.62 -3.80
C LEU A 414 -11.20 26.67 -2.60
N THR A 415 -9.98 26.20 -2.40
CA THR A 415 -9.52 25.89 -1.06
C THR A 415 -9.75 27.18 -0.29
N PRO A 416 -10.46 27.17 0.84
CA PRO A 416 -10.65 28.41 1.59
C PRO A 416 -9.25 29.00 1.82
N GLU A 417 -9.05 30.22 1.29
CA GLU A 417 -7.79 30.92 1.47
C GLU A 417 -7.43 30.89 2.96
N PRO A 418 -6.20 30.56 3.33
CA PRO A 418 -5.79 30.54 4.72
C PRO A 418 -6.17 31.89 5.34
N ALA A 419 -6.77 31.85 6.53
CA ALA A 419 -7.33 33.04 7.20
C ALA A 419 -6.34 34.22 7.32
N TYR A 420 -5.03 33.94 7.24
CA TYR A 420 -3.96 34.93 7.26
C TYR A 420 -3.78 35.70 5.93
N THR A 421 -4.30 35.22 4.82
CA THR A 421 -4.14 35.89 3.51
C THR A 421 -4.77 37.28 3.53
N SER A 422 -5.88 37.43 4.24
CA SER A 422 -6.52 38.75 4.42
C SER A 422 -5.72 39.75 5.26
N LEU A 423 -4.69 39.29 5.98
CA LEU A 423 -3.81 40.13 6.81
C LEU A 423 -2.59 40.64 6.02
N MET A 424 -2.25 39.99 4.91
CA MET A 424 -1.10 40.35 4.10
C MET A 424 -1.43 41.51 3.15
N PRO A 425 -0.46 42.36 2.81
CA PRO A 425 -0.59 43.29 1.68
C PRO A 425 -0.72 42.52 0.36
N ALA A 426 -1.13 43.23 -0.69
CA ALA A 426 -1.14 42.65 -2.02
C ALA A 426 0.29 42.23 -2.43
N LEU A 427 0.42 41.01 -2.91
CA LEU A 427 1.68 40.45 -3.40
C LEU A 427 1.72 40.53 -4.93
N ASN A 428 2.92 40.59 -5.48
CA ASN A 428 3.14 40.51 -6.93
C ASN A 428 2.90 39.09 -7.46
N ALA A 429 3.02 38.91 -8.78
CA ALA A 429 2.79 37.63 -9.44
C ALA A 429 3.73 36.49 -8.95
N SER A 430 4.87 36.82 -8.38
CA SER A 430 5.82 35.85 -7.81
C SER A 430 5.55 35.58 -6.32
N GLY A 431 4.53 36.18 -5.72
CA GLY A 431 4.14 35.96 -4.33
C GLY A 431 4.93 36.76 -3.29
N TYR A 432 5.63 37.84 -3.71
CA TYR A 432 6.44 38.72 -2.87
C TYR A 432 5.97 40.17 -2.93
N LEU A 433 6.62 41.05 -2.16
CA LEU A 433 6.40 42.51 -2.27
C LEU A 433 7.24 43.09 -3.39
N ASP A 434 6.77 44.16 -4.02
CA ASP A 434 7.57 44.92 -5.00
C ASP A 434 8.62 45.79 -4.29
N GLU A 435 8.32 46.27 -3.07
CA GLU A 435 9.22 47.09 -2.25
C GLU A 435 8.91 46.97 -0.75
N GLY A 436 9.88 47.26 0.10
CA GLY A 436 9.72 47.28 1.55
C GLY A 436 9.59 45.86 2.18
N GLU A 437 9.08 45.80 3.37
CA GLU A 437 8.81 44.56 4.07
C GLU A 437 7.52 44.64 4.88
N PHE A 438 6.88 43.50 5.09
CA PHE A 438 5.71 43.36 5.94
C PHE A 438 6.02 42.38 7.07
N VAL A 439 5.70 42.81 8.32
CA VAL A 439 5.86 41.96 9.52
C VAL A 439 4.57 41.96 10.29
N TYR A 440 4.04 40.77 10.58
CA TYR A 440 2.94 40.57 11.52
C TYR A 440 3.38 39.55 12.57
N ALA A 441 3.22 39.89 13.85
CA ALA A 441 3.58 39.02 14.96
C ALA A 441 2.50 39.09 16.04
N ASN A 442 1.81 37.98 16.27
CA ASN A 442 0.74 37.87 17.25
C ASN A 442 0.86 36.59 18.06
N ASP A 443 1.27 36.73 19.33
CA ASP A 443 1.42 35.61 20.26
C ASP A 443 0.07 35.00 20.68
N THR A 444 -0.99 35.80 20.70
CA THR A 444 -2.33 35.34 21.08
C THR A 444 -2.87 34.38 20.03
N ASP A 445 -2.83 34.78 18.76
CA ASP A 445 -3.29 33.98 17.63
C ASP A 445 -2.27 32.91 17.26
N GLY A 446 -1.01 33.05 17.70
CA GLY A 446 0.09 32.18 17.33
C GLY A 446 0.46 32.28 15.86
N LEU A 447 0.26 33.45 15.25
CA LEU A 447 0.49 33.68 13.83
C LEU A 447 1.60 34.74 13.65
N TYR A 448 2.58 34.39 12.78
CA TYR A 448 3.73 35.24 12.49
C TYR A 448 3.99 35.25 11.00
N ILE A 449 4.07 36.41 10.38
CA ILE A 449 4.24 36.58 8.95
C ILE A 449 5.37 37.56 8.68
N PHE A 450 6.28 37.17 7.80
CA PHE A 450 7.31 38.02 7.20
C PHE A 450 7.23 37.93 5.70
N VAL A 451 7.19 39.05 5.01
CA VAL A 451 7.28 39.11 3.54
C VAL A 451 8.14 40.31 3.12
N ASN A 452 9.06 40.10 2.21
CA ASN A 452 9.81 41.15 1.52
C ASN A 452 9.84 40.87 0.00
N GLN A 453 10.84 41.38 -0.74
CA GLN A 453 10.94 41.21 -2.19
C GLN A 453 11.36 39.80 -2.62
N THR A 454 11.95 39.01 -1.73
CA THR A 454 12.61 37.72 -2.09
C THR A 454 12.26 36.58 -1.15
N CYS A 455 11.58 36.90 -0.04
CA CYS A 455 11.27 35.90 0.99
C CYS A 455 9.87 36.09 1.54
N LYS A 456 9.17 34.99 1.75
CA LYS A 456 7.92 34.95 2.50
C LYS A 456 8.00 33.81 3.52
N VAL A 457 7.63 34.09 4.77
CA VAL A 457 7.55 33.11 5.84
C VAL A 457 6.24 33.30 6.58
N VAL A 458 5.51 32.22 6.77
CA VAL A 458 4.30 32.17 7.60
C VAL A 458 4.46 31.10 8.65
N VAL A 459 4.44 31.48 9.92
CA VAL A 459 4.51 30.53 11.05
C VAL A 459 3.17 30.51 11.77
N GLN A 460 2.59 29.32 11.95
CA GLN A 460 1.36 29.12 12.68
C GLN A 460 1.59 28.17 13.87
N ARG A 461 1.12 28.62 15.06
CA ARG A 461 1.06 27.75 16.24
C ARG A 461 -0.26 26.99 16.26
N HIS A 462 -0.20 25.71 16.60
CA HIS A 462 -1.34 24.82 16.76
C HIS A 462 -1.33 24.19 18.14
N HIS A 463 -2.50 23.81 18.64
CA HIS A 463 -2.67 23.06 19.87
C HIS A 463 -3.81 22.06 19.75
N ASP A 464 -3.59 20.82 20.20
CA ASP A 464 -4.59 19.76 20.26
C ASP A 464 -4.76 19.32 21.72
N ASP A 465 -5.90 19.66 22.31
CA ASP A 465 -6.26 19.28 23.68
C ASP A 465 -6.56 17.77 23.81
N SER A 466 -7.00 17.13 22.74
CA SER A 466 -7.35 15.70 22.75
C SER A 466 -6.12 14.82 22.86
N GLN A 467 -5.01 15.27 22.32
CA GLN A 467 -3.68 14.68 22.46
C GLN A 467 -2.70 15.77 22.86
N PRO A 468 -2.50 16.05 24.19
CA PRO A 468 -1.74 17.20 24.65
C PRO A 468 -0.49 17.46 23.80
N LEU A 469 -0.61 18.31 22.80
CA LEU A 469 0.42 18.62 21.82
C LEU A 469 0.29 20.05 21.32
N THR A 470 1.37 20.83 21.47
CA THR A 470 1.55 22.12 20.81
C THR A 470 2.65 21.97 19.77
N TRP A 471 2.40 22.47 18.55
CA TRP A 471 3.40 22.51 17.51
C TRP A 471 3.32 23.80 16.71
N TYR A 472 4.37 24.08 16.00
CA TYR A 472 4.47 25.18 15.03
C TYR A 472 4.79 24.60 13.67
N ASP A 473 4.14 25.07 12.64
CA ASP A 473 4.58 24.90 11.27
C ASP A 473 4.99 26.25 10.68
N ALA A 474 6.09 26.25 9.96
CA ALA A 474 6.57 27.38 9.21
C ALA A 474 6.60 27.03 7.74
N GLU A 475 5.84 27.74 6.95
CA GLU A 475 5.86 27.64 5.50
C GLU A 475 6.73 28.76 4.95
N ILE A 476 7.70 28.41 4.11
CA ILE A 476 8.84 29.26 3.77
C ILE A 476 9.01 29.27 2.25
N TRP A 477 8.99 30.44 1.64
CA TRP A 477 9.29 30.65 0.23
C TRP A 477 10.49 31.56 0.08
N GLY A 478 11.51 31.13 -0.67
CA GLY A 478 12.66 31.91 -1.06
C GLY A 478 12.72 32.05 -2.58
N ASP A 479 12.94 33.24 -3.06
CA ASP A 479 13.14 33.49 -4.50
C ASP A 479 14.51 32.98 -4.93
N VAL A 480 14.50 31.77 -5.47
CA VAL A 480 15.71 31.08 -5.96
C VAL A 480 16.44 31.91 -7.03
N ALA A 481 15.70 32.61 -7.90
CA ALA A 481 16.28 33.40 -8.96
C ALA A 481 17.10 34.59 -8.42
N SER A 482 16.70 35.14 -7.27
CA SER A 482 17.47 36.19 -6.56
C SER A 482 18.58 35.63 -5.67
N GLY A 483 18.66 34.30 -5.49
CA GLY A 483 19.57 33.63 -4.58
C GLY A 483 19.13 33.67 -3.11
N GLU A 484 17.86 33.91 -2.83
CA GLU A 484 17.31 33.83 -1.49
C GLU A 484 17.04 32.36 -1.12
N LEU A 485 17.96 31.79 -0.39
CA LEU A 485 17.95 30.39 0.01
C LEU A 485 18.12 30.24 1.52
N LEU A 486 17.71 29.10 2.06
CA LEU A 486 18.05 28.70 3.42
C LEU A 486 19.58 28.66 3.58
N LYS A 487 20.09 29.28 4.66
CA LYS A 487 21.54 29.40 4.91
C LYS A 487 21.87 28.98 6.33
N THR A 488 22.99 28.27 6.51
CA THR A 488 23.61 28.12 7.82
C THR A 488 24.29 29.44 8.20
N ILE A 489 23.91 29.99 9.34
CA ILE A 489 24.44 31.25 9.86
C ILE A 489 25.17 30.96 11.17
N GLN A 490 26.49 31.15 11.17
CA GLN A 490 27.37 30.92 12.30
C GLN A 490 27.53 32.22 13.11
N TYR A 491 27.40 32.14 14.42
CA TYR A 491 27.53 33.33 15.28
C TYR A 491 28.92 33.99 15.18
N ASP A 492 29.99 33.18 15.17
CA ASP A 492 31.38 33.60 14.97
C ASP A 492 32.06 32.64 13.98
N PRO A 493 32.12 32.99 12.69
CA PRO A 493 32.70 32.13 11.66
C PRO A 493 34.19 31.80 11.90
N GLU A 494 34.94 32.68 12.60
CA GLU A 494 36.35 32.45 12.93
C GLU A 494 36.53 31.52 14.14
N LYS A 495 35.52 31.40 14.99
CA LYS A 495 35.55 30.63 16.24
C LYS A 495 34.37 29.71 16.41
N VAL A 496 33.91 29.09 15.34
CA VAL A 496 32.71 28.24 15.31
C VAL A 496 32.67 27.20 16.43
N GLU A 497 33.83 26.63 16.75
CA GLU A 497 33.95 25.58 17.77
C GLU A 497 33.87 26.08 19.22
N LYS A 498 34.10 27.39 19.45
CA LYS A 498 34.31 27.94 20.77
C LYS A 498 33.19 28.82 21.29
N VAL A 499 32.41 29.43 20.39
CA VAL A 499 31.38 30.39 20.76
C VAL A 499 30.02 29.77 20.55
N ARG A 500 29.24 29.75 21.63
CA ARG A 500 27.85 29.24 21.60
C ARG A 500 26.93 30.23 22.28
N VAL A 501 25.89 30.62 21.59
CA VAL A 501 24.91 31.60 22.07
C VAL A 501 23.50 31.05 21.92
N ASP A 502 22.53 31.74 22.44
CA ASP A 502 21.13 31.46 22.14
C ASP A 502 20.83 31.76 20.66
N ALA A 503 19.97 30.99 20.02
CA ALA A 503 19.66 31.13 18.58
C ALA A 503 19.21 32.57 18.24
N SER A 504 18.43 33.20 19.15
CA SER A 504 17.98 34.58 19.01
C SER A 504 19.14 35.62 18.97
N GLU A 505 20.24 35.35 19.64
CA GLU A 505 21.42 36.25 19.55
C GLU A 505 22.06 36.20 18.16
N THR A 506 22.11 35.01 17.55
CA THR A 506 22.62 34.86 16.17
C THR A 506 21.66 35.52 15.17
N ALA A 507 20.33 35.28 15.30
CA ALA A 507 19.32 35.91 14.46
C ALA A 507 19.38 37.45 14.52
N LYS A 508 19.53 38.01 15.71
CA LYS A 508 19.66 39.48 15.91
C LYS A 508 20.94 40.04 15.33
N LYS A 509 22.08 39.33 15.51
CA LYS A 509 23.39 39.79 15.01
C LYS A 509 23.42 39.90 13.49
N TYR A 510 22.70 39.01 12.83
CA TYR A 510 22.71 38.90 11.36
C TYR A 510 21.38 39.32 10.72
N ASN A 511 20.47 39.96 11.47
CA ASN A 511 19.18 40.46 11.01
C ASN A 511 18.33 39.38 10.29
N VAL A 512 18.30 38.17 10.82
CA VAL A 512 17.59 37.04 10.22
C VAL A 512 16.12 37.05 10.62
N ALA A 513 15.23 37.09 9.65
CA ALA A 513 13.78 37.20 9.88
C ALA A 513 13.18 35.90 10.48
N PHE A 514 13.56 34.75 9.92
CA PHE A 514 13.18 33.44 10.45
C PHE A 514 14.39 32.53 10.56
N ALA A 515 14.48 31.82 11.69
CA ALA A 515 15.52 30.83 11.88
C ALA A 515 15.05 29.62 12.70
N MET A 516 15.74 28.53 12.54
CA MET A 516 15.52 27.29 13.28
C MET A 516 16.85 26.64 13.65
N ASN A 517 16.81 25.63 14.50
CA ASN A 517 18.01 24.85 14.82
C ASN A 517 18.49 24.05 13.61
N THR A 518 19.78 23.70 13.66
CA THR A 518 20.43 22.85 12.67
C THR A 518 20.48 21.38 13.11
N ASP A 519 21.43 20.67 12.59
CA ASP A 519 21.78 19.32 12.98
C ASP A 519 22.58 19.32 14.32
N TYR A 520 23.15 18.17 14.62
CA TYR A 520 23.92 17.91 15.84
C TYR A 520 25.34 18.52 15.86
N TYR A 521 25.70 19.43 14.95
CA TYR A 521 27.03 19.94 14.73
C TYR A 521 27.70 20.51 16.01
N THR A 522 26.96 21.28 16.78
CA THR A 522 27.46 21.88 18.03
C THR A 522 28.02 20.84 19.03
N TYR A 523 27.43 19.65 19.06
CA TYR A 523 27.90 18.58 19.96
C TYR A 523 29.10 17.82 19.45
N ARG A 524 29.29 17.78 18.13
CA ARG A 524 30.46 17.13 17.50
C ARG A 524 31.73 17.90 17.82
N LEU A 525 31.63 19.21 17.89
CA LEU A 525 32.78 20.12 18.05
C LEU A 525 33.27 20.27 19.48
N GLY A 526 32.46 19.99 20.48
CA GLY A 526 32.74 20.58 21.80
C GLY A 526 32.78 19.65 23.00
N SER A 527 32.81 18.35 22.88
CA SER A 527 32.94 17.47 24.03
C SER A 527 34.38 17.00 24.21
N LYS A 528 34.86 16.93 25.48
CA LYS A 528 36.11 16.24 25.80
C LYS A 528 36.17 14.80 25.32
N ASN A 529 35.02 14.27 24.93
CA ASN A 529 34.80 12.99 24.31
C ASN A 529 34.24 13.13 22.88
N GLY A 530 34.41 14.29 22.22
CA GLY A 530 33.93 14.62 20.89
C GLY A 530 34.22 13.47 19.91
N ARG A 531 33.16 12.85 19.45
CA ARG A 531 33.23 11.89 18.35
C ARG A 531 32.79 12.65 17.10
N PRO A 532 33.71 13.12 16.27
CA PRO A 532 33.34 13.64 14.97
C PRO A 532 32.80 12.49 14.13
N ILE A 533 31.48 12.47 13.97
CA ILE A 533 30.77 11.46 13.20
C ILE A 533 29.83 12.12 12.21
N GLY A 534 29.57 11.47 11.09
CA GLY A 534 28.73 11.93 10.01
C GLY A 534 29.45 12.78 8.99
N LEU A 535 28.72 13.22 8.00
CA LEU A 535 29.17 14.10 6.92
C LEU A 535 28.62 15.51 7.15
N VAL A 536 29.46 16.50 7.13
CA VAL A 536 29.10 17.91 7.30
C VAL A 536 29.77 18.77 6.25
N ILE A 537 28.97 19.43 5.42
CA ILE A 537 29.42 20.45 4.48
C ILE A 537 28.78 21.78 4.89
N ARG A 538 29.58 22.84 4.92
CA ARG A 538 29.18 24.22 5.14
C ARG A 538 29.91 25.12 4.14
N ASP A 539 29.14 26.00 3.49
CA ASP A 539 29.68 26.94 2.49
C ASP A 539 30.53 26.24 1.39
N GLY A 540 30.06 25.11 0.89
CA GLY A 540 30.76 24.32 -0.12
C GLY A 540 32.09 23.68 0.34
N GLN A 541 32.30 23.56 1.64
CA GLN A 541 33.50 22.94 2.21
C GLN A 541 33.17 21.76 3.11
N ILE A 542 33.86 20.64 2.92
CA ILE A 542 33.75 19.48 3.80
C ILE A 542 34.40 19.85 5.15
N ARG A 543 33.61 19.95 6.19
CA ARG A 543 34.05 20.18 7.58
C ARG A 543 34.36 18.89 8.29
N TYR A 544 33.54 17.87 8.02
CA TYR A 544 33.68 16.52 8.54
C TYR A 544 33.25 15.50 7.50
N GLU A 545 33.98 14.41 7.42
CA GLU A 545 33.61 13.22 6.68
C GLU A 545 34.09 12.00 7.46
N LYS A 546 33.21 11.47 8.28
CA LYS A 546 33.46 10.23 9.00
C LYS A 546 32.22 9.38 9.02
N PRO A 547 32.09 8.44 8.06
CA PRO A 547 30.92 7.54 8.00
C PRO A 547 30.74 6.80 9.32
N TYR A 548 29.50 6.66 9.74
CA TYR A 548 29.14 5.94 10.95
C TYR A 548 28.56 4.58 10.57
N THR A 549 29.26 3.51 10.92
CA THR A 549 28.91 2.15 10.48
C THR A 549 28.13 1.35 11.53
N LYS A 550 27.82 1.91 12.70
CA LYS A 550 27.09 1.20 13.76
C LYS A 550 26.11 2.13 14.44
N ALA A 551 24.82 1.94 14.15
CA ALA A 551 23.76 2.54 14.94
C ALA A 551 23.86 2.07 16.41
N THR A 552 23.80 3.01 17.34
CA THR A 552 23.62 2.73 18.77
C THR A 552 22.31 3.35 19.21
N ASN A 553 21.71 2.83 20.30
CA ASN A 553 20.43 3.32 20.86
C ASN A 553 20.38 4.83 21.14
N ASN A 554 21.52 5.53 21.10
CA ASN A 554 21.63 6.96 21.38
C ASN A 554 21.93 7.82 20.15
N PHE A 555 22.22 7.21 18.97
CA PHE A 555 22.50 7.94 17.75
C PHE A 555 21.77 7.28 16.60
N PRO A 556 20.85 8.00 15.95
CA PRO A 556 20.24 7.57 14.71
C PRO A 556 21.31 7.39 13.62
N ASN A 557 20.94 6.81 12.52
CA ASN A 557 21.84 6.42 11.42
C ASN A 557 22.63 7.56 10.79
N LEU A 558 22.54 8.81 11.27
CA LEU A 558 23.21 10.00 10.74
C LEU A 558 23.00 10.16 9.23
N ASP A 559 21.78 9.91 8.78
CA ASP A 559 21.37 10.23 7.43
C ASP A 559 21.70 11.69 7.10
N THR A 560 21.77 12.03 5.85
CA THR A 560 22.19 13.35 5.40
C THR A 560 21.06 14.12 4.74
N LEU A 561 21.09 15.44 4.88
CA LEU A 561 20.25 16.41 4.17
C LEU A 561 21.18 17.36 3.42
N ALA A 562 21.06 17.39 2.11
CA ALA A 562 21.83 18.26 1.21
C ALA A 562 20.96 19.40 0.66
N PHE A 563 21.60 20.56 0.42
CA PHE A 563 20.97 21.75 -0.15
C PHE A 563 21.76 22.20 -1.39
N TYR A 564 21.01 22.59 -2.43
CA TYR A 564 21.55 22.96 -3.72
C TYR A 564 21.19 24.40 -4.13
N PRO A 565 22.00 25.07 -4.98
CA PRO A 565 21.76 26.45 -5.38
C PRO A 565 20.47 26.70 -6.17
N ASP A 566 19.89 25.67 -6.74
CA ASP A 566 18.59 25.72 -7.42
C ASP A 566 17.40 25.68 -6.45
N GLY A 567 17.64 25.76 -5.15
CA GLY A 567 16.63 25.69 -4.09
C GLY A 567 16.16 24.29 -3.77
N SER A 568 16.69 23.27 -4.43
CA SER A 568 16.34 21.88 -4.11
C SER A 568 17.04 21.36 -2.85
N MET A 569 16.40 20.35 -2.26
CA MET A 569 16.96 19.55 -1.15
C MET A 569 16.94 18.08 -1.54
N ASP A 570 17.90 17.33 -1.00
CA ASP A 570 17.94 15.88 -1.16
C ASP A 570 18.38 15.19 0.14
N VAL A 571 17.95 13.96 0.34
CA VAL A 571 18.23 13.16 1.55
C VAL A 571 18.78 11.79 1.20
N HIS A 572 19.79 11.37 1.96
CA HIS A 572 20.46 10.09 1.74
C HIS A 572 20.74 9.37 3.06
N ALA A 573 20.84 8.04 3.02
CA ALA A 573 21.37 7.30 4.15
C ALA A 573 22.86 7.64 4.37
N SER A 574 23.35 7.49 5.58
CA SER A 574 24.63 8.03 6.06
C SER A 574 25.88 7.59 5.28
N TYR A 575 25.78 6.64 4.39
CA TYR A 575 26.91 6.07 3.62
C TYR A 575 26.65 5.98 2.11
N GLU A 576 25.55 6.55 1.62
CA GLU A 576 25.19 6.49 0.20
C GLU A 576 26.11 7.36 -0.65
N LEU A 577 26.53 8.53 -0.14
CA LEU A 577 27.38 9.48 -0.84
C LEU A 577 28.55 9.94 0.03
N THR A 578 29.70 10.14 -0.59
CA THR A 578 30.85 10.80 0.01
C THR A 578 30.71 12.32 -0.01
N GLY A 579 31.51 13.02 0.80
CA GLY A 579 31.55 14.47 0.80
C GLY A 579 31.91 15.06 -0.56
N GLN A 580 32.82 14.41 -1.29
CA GLN A 580 33.21 14.86 -2.64
C GLN A 580 32.05 14.69 -3.64
N GLU A 581 31.33 13.59 -3.59
CA GLU A 581 30.17 13.38 -4.47
C GLU A 581 29.06 14.41 -4.24
N TYR A 582 28.86 14.89 -3.01
CA TYR A 582 27.94 16.00 -2.72
C TYR A 582 28.44 17.30 -3.35
N LEU A 583 29.72 17.60 -3.23
CA LEU A 583 30.32 18.80 -3.85
C LEU A 583 30.25 18.74 -5.37
N ASP A 584 30.51 17.57 -5.97
CA ASP A 584 30.46 17.36 -7.42
C ASP A 584 29.03 17.54 -7.96
N ARG A 585 27.99 17.27 -7.13
CA ARG A 585 26.58 17.55 -7.41
C ARG A 585 26.19 19.01 -7.17
N GLY A 586 27.10 19.81 -6.63
CA GLY A 586 26.88 21.24 -6.36
C GLY A 586 26.26 21.54 -4.98
N ALA A 587 26.23 20.59 -4.06
CA ALA A 587 25.71 20.84 -2.71
C ALA A 587 26.57 21.88 -1.98
N TYR A 588 25.94 22.96 -1.51
CA TYR A 588 26.68 23.99 -0.74
C TYR A 588 26.59 23.75 0.77
N MET A 589 25.66 22.91 1.21
CA MET A 589 25.40 22.62 2.61
C MET A 589 24.90 21.18 2.77
N VAL A 590 25.48 20.44 3.72
CA VAL A 590 25.00 19.09 4.09
C VAL A 590 24.95 18.98 5.59
N TYR A 591 23.80 18.57 6.10
CA TYR A 591 23.57 18.24 7.50
C TYR A 591 23.61 16.73 7.71
N SER A 592 23.92 16.31 8.93
CA SER A 592 24.00 14.91 9.31
C SER A 592 23.44 14.71 10.70
N PHE A 593 22.22 14.21 10.79
CA PHE A 593 21.53 13.84 12.02
C PHE A 593 20.53 12.72 11.73
N GLY A 594 19.38 13.03 11.17
CA GLY A 594 18.40 12.07 10.71
C GLY A 594 17.51 11.44 11.78
N PRO A 595 16.78 10.42 11.39
CA PRO A 595 16.71 9.86 10.03
C PRO A 595 16.09 10.86 9.04
N TYR A 596 16.27 10.61 7.74
CA TYR A 596 15.40 11.26 6.77
C TYR A 596 13.97 10.75 6.97
N LEU A 597 12.99 11.60 6.73
CA LEU A 597 11.58 11.33 6.99
C LEU A 597 10.85 10.94 5.70
N ILE A 598 11.11 11.72 4.64
CA ILE A 598 10.52 11.55 3.31
C ILE A 598 11.62 11.71 2.27
N ARG A 599 11.64 10.83 1.27
CA ARG A 599 12.48 10.92 0.08
C ARG A 599 11.62 10.64 -1.15
N ASP A 600 11.64 11.53 -2.14
CA ASP A 600 10.85 11.43 -3.36
C ASP A 600 9.33 11.23 -3.10
N GLY A 601 8.79 11.90 -2.08
CA GLY A 601 7.41 11.78 -1.65
C GLY A 601 7.10 10.52 -0.82
N VAL A 602 8.07 9.63 -0.61
CA VAL A 602 7.90 8.36 0.11
C VAL A 602 8.44 8.45 1.53
N LEU A 603 7.63 8.03 2.51
CA LEU A 603 8.06 7.92 3.90
C LEU A 603 9.20 6.91 4.05
N ASN A 604 10.19 7.24 4.88
CA ASN A 604 11.25 6.31 5.23
C ASN A 604 10.66 5.07 5.94
N ALA A 605 10.90 3.90 5.38
CA ALA A 605 10.40 2.63 5.89
C ALA A 605 10.93 2.24 7.29
N HIS A 606 12.03 2.87 7.73
CA HIS A 606 12.70 2.54 9.00
C HIS A 606 12.40 3.51 10.14
N LEU A 607 11.37 4.34 10.02
CA LEU A 607 11.02 5.31 11.08
C LEU A 607 10.59 4.65 12.39
N GLU A 608 10.11 3.41 12.36
CA GLU A 608 9.73 2.65 13.54
C GLU A 608 10.92 2.07 14.30
N ASP A 609 12.04 1.85 13.62
CA ASP A 609 13.30 1.39 14.22
C ASP A 609 14.00 2.50 15.02
N VAL A 610 13.60 3.75 14.76
CA VAL A 610 14.13 4.93 15.44
C VAL A 610 13.15 5.32 16.56
N SER A 611 13.61 5.44 17.76
CA SER A 611 12.89 5.83 18.97
C SER A 611 11.38 6.19 18.82
N THR A 612 10.51 5.32 19.28
CA THR A 612 9.06 5.56 19.38
C THR A 612 8.67 6.58 20.45
N SER A 613 9.63 7.04 21.26
CA SER A 613 9.38 7.98 22.36
C SER A 613 8.95 9.34 21.84
N ARG A 614 7.88 9.87 22.43
CA ARG A 614 7.45 11.26 22.20
C ARG A 614 8.46 12.22 22.81
N GLN A 615 8.97 13.13 22.02
CA GLN A 615 9.99 14.12 22.39
C GLN A 615 9.71 15.45 21.69
N PRO A 616 10.28 16.58 22.18
CA PRO A 616 10.37 17.78 21.35
C PRO A 616 11.18 17.45 20.09
N ARG A 617 10.66 17.79 18.91
CA ARG A 617 11.30 17.49 17.62
C ARG A 617 11.21 18.65 16.66
N CYS A 618 12.14 18.68 15.73
CA CYS A 618 12.18 19.67 14.67
C CYS A 618 12.48 18.97 13.34
N ALA A 619 11.74 19.33 12.30
CA ALA A 619 11.97 18.83 10.95
C ALA A 619 11.96 19.96 9.93
N LEU A 620 12.64 19.72 8.81
CA LEU A 620 12.58 20.56 7.63
C LEU A 620 12.25 19.67 6.43
N GLY A 621 11.41 20.16 5.53
CA GLY A 621 11.08 19.50 4.27
C GLY A 621 10.95 20.49 3.13
N MET A 622 10.84 19.98 1.93
CA MET A 622 10.65 20.71 0.69
C MET A 622 9.41 20.17 -0.02
N ILE A 623 8.55 21.05 -0.48
CA ILE A 623 7.43 20.75 -1.38
C ILE A 623 7.96 20.76 -2.82
N GLU A 624 8.61 21.85 -3.19
CA GLU A 624 9.28 22.08 -4.46
C GLU A 624 10.50 23.00 -4.25
N PRO A 625 11.43 23.14 -5.20
CA PRO A 625 12.59 24.01 -5.06
C PRO A 625 12.20 25.44 -4.68
N GLY A 626 12.78 25.96 -3.59
CA GLY A 626 12.47 27.28 -3.05
C GLY A 626 11.25 27.34 -2.14
N HIS A 627 10.45 26.28 -2.04
CA HIS A 627 9.29 26.18 -1.14
C HIS A 627 9.50 25.09 -0.07
N TYR A 628 9.67 25.53 1.15
CA TYR A 628 10.02 24.64 2.28
C TYR A 628 8.96 24.68 3.37
N VAL A 629 8.91 23.63 4.16
CA VAL A 629 8.10 23.53 5.38
C VAL A 629 8.98 23.11 6.53
N ALA A 630 8.90 23.82 7.64
CA ALA A 630 9.52 23.38 8.89
C ALA A 630 8.44 23.11 9.93
N ILE A 631 8.56 22.01 10.70
CA ILE A 631 7.68 21.67 11.80
C ILE A 631 8.50 21.54 13.07
N LEU A 632 8.05 22.23 14.14
CA LEU A 632 8.57 22.08 15.48
C LEU A 632 7.45 21.65 16.43
N ALA A 633 7.57 20.47 17.01
CA ALA A 633 6.68 19.97 18.06
C ALA A 633 7.31 20.26 19.44
N GLU A 634 6.58 20.96 20.30
CA GLU A 634 6.94 21.10 21.71
C GLU A 634 6.77 19.77 22.43
N GLY A 635 7.49 19.56 23.52
CA GLY A 635 7.34 18.34 24.31
C GLY A 635 7.97 18.48 25.70
N ARG A 636 7.80 17.47 26.54
CA ARG A 636 8.24 17.47 27.94
C ARG A 636 7.59 18.59 28.75
N LEU A 637 6.39 19.01 28.36
CA LEU A 637 5.53 19.99 29.03
C LEU A 637 4.25 19.29 29.49
N LYS A 638 3.55 19.86 30.45
CA LYS A 638 2.30 19.29 30.97
C LYS A 638 1.20 19.22 29.92
N ASP A 639 1.19 20.18 29.00
CA ASP A 639 0.21 20.39 27.94
C ASP A 639 0.78 20.08 26.56
N SER A 640 1.99 19.50 26.48
CA SER A 640 2.59 19.05 25.22
C SER A 640 3.58 17.92 25.45
N ASN A 641 3.20 16.74 25.01
CA ASN A 641 3.98 15.51 25.18
C ASN A 641 5.09 15.33 24.13
N GLY A 642 5.03 16.10 23.04
CA GLY A 642 5.89 15.92 21.88
C GLY A 642 5.39 14.82 20.94
N VAL A 643 6.20 14.52 19.92
CA VAL A 643 5.86 13.55 18.87
C VAL A 643 6.95 12.49 18.74
N SER A 644 6.57 11.32 18.23
CA SER A 644 7.53 10.31 17.72
C SER A 644 8.13 10.77 16.39
N VAL A 645 9.20 10.12 15.94
CA VAL A 645 9.77 10.40 14.60
C VAL A 645 8.77 10.08 13.50
N LYS A 646 8.00 8.98 13.64
CA LYS A 646 6.95 8.62 12.71
C LYS A 646 5.83 9.66 12.64
N GLN A 647 5.36 10.15 13.79
CA GLN A 647 4.35 11.22 13.83
C GLN A 647 4.86 12.50 13.15
N LEU A 648 6.12 12.89 13.40
CA LEU A 648 6.73 14.02 12.72
C LEU A 648 6.77 13.85 11.20
N ALA A 649 7.12 12.66 10.73
CA ALA A 649 7.12 12.34 9.30
C ALA A 649 5.73 12.42 8.67
N LEU A 650 4.69 11.96 9.38
CA LEU A 650 3.31 12.08 8.91
C LEU A 650 2.88 13.54 8.81
N MET A 651 3.21 14.38 9.80
CA MET A 651 2.95 15.82 9.75
C MET A 651 3.62 16.49 8.55
N MET A 652 4.87 16.11 8.22
CA MET A 652 5.58 16.61 7.03
C MET A 652 4.91 16.17 5.73
N ARG A 653 4.43 14.93 5.67
CA ARG A 653 3.69 14.41 4.51
C ARG A 653 2.36 15.13 4.31
N GLU A 654 1.61 15.39 5.38
CA GLU A 654 0.36 16.17 5.34
C GLU A 654 0.55 17.58 4.78
N LYS A 655 1.74 18.15 4.97
CA LYS A 655 2.14 19.42 4.36
C LYS A 655 2.56 19.31 2.90
N GLY A 656 2.55 18.12 2.31
CA GLY A 656 2.90 17.91 0.90
C GLY A 656 4.39 17.83 0.61
N CYS A 657 5.24 17.62 1.62
CA CYS A 657 6.68 17.56 1.42
C CYS A 657 7.07 16.34 0.57
N THR A 658 7.84 16.59 -0.49
CA THR A 658 8.49 15.54 -1.32
C THR A 658 9.80 15.05 -0.73
N VAL A 659 10.49 15.91 0.02
CA VAL A 659 11.69 15.62 0.81
C VAL A 659 11.44 16.12 2.24
N ALA A 660 11.78 15.32 3.26
CA ALA A 660 11.73 15.78 4.65
C ALA A 660 12.77 15.08 5.53
N TYR A 661 13.25 15.81 6.53
CA TYR A 661 14.37 15.39 7.34
C TYR A 661 14.22 15.82 8.81
N ASN A 662 14.53 14.90 9.74
CA ASN A 662 14.53 15.17 11.17
C ASN A 662 15.85 15.82 11.59
N LEU A 663 15.75 17.03 12.13
CA LEU A 663 16.87 17.76 12.72
C LEU A 663 17.00 17.48 14.23
N ASP A 664 18.03 18.07 14.90
CA ASP A 664 18.21 17.87 16.34
C ASP A 664 16.98 18.36 17.13
N GLY A 665 16.61 17.58 18.10
CA GLY A 665 15.39 17.76 18.90
C GLY A 665 15.70 18.12 20.37
N GLY A 666 14.73 17.84 21.23
CA GLY A 666 14.85 18.06 22.66
C GLY A 666 14.96 19.56 23.00
N GLN A 667 15.97 19.95 23.78
CA GLN A 667 16.20 21.36 24.13
C GLN A 667 16.89 22.15 23.01
N THR A 668 17.28 21.51 21.91
CA THR A 668 17.85 22.20 20.75
C THR A 668 16.76 22.71 19.82
N ALA A 669 15.57 22.08 19.83
CA ALA A 669 14.45 22.46 18.97
C ALA A 669 13.98 23.89 19.26
N VAL A 670 14.26 24.80 18.34
CA VAL A 670 13.89 26.22 18.44
C VAL A 670 13.41 26.76 17.09
N PHE A 671 12.37 27.59 17.13
CA PHE A 671 11.95 28.49 16.06
C PHE A 671 12.15 29.93 16.54
N GLU A 672 12.84 30.70 15.74
CA GLU A 672 13.10 32.12 15.96
C GLU A 672 12.37 32.94 14.89
N PHE A 673 11.60 33.92 15.29
CA PHE A 673 10.97 34.89 14.40
C PHE A 673 11.33 36.31 14.83
N MET A 674 11.89 37.07 13.92
CA MET A 674 12.32 38.45 14.18
C MET A 674 13.18 38.59 15.45
N GLY A 675 14.03 37.60 15.70
CA GLY A 675 14.96 37.58 16.84
C GLY A 675 14.32 37.22 18.19
N LYS A 676 13.12 36.65 18.19
CA LYS A 676 12.42 36.12 19.36
C LYS A 676 12.15 34.63 19.17
N GLN A 677 12.49 33.83 20.21
CA GLN A 677 12.12 32.42 20.25
C GLN A 677 10.59 32.29 20.45
N LEU A 678 9.96 31.51 19.58
CA LEU A 678 8.51 31.31 19.58
C LEU A 678 8.06 30.18 20.52
N ASN A 679 8.73 29.03 20.45
CA ASN A 679 8.34 27.82 21.16
C ASN A 679 8.84 27.81 22.61
N ARG A 680 8.13 27.08 23.45
CA ARG A 680 8.51 26.80 24.84
C ARG A 680 9.49 25.62 24.88
N ILE A 681 10.37 25.62 25.86
CA ILE A 681 11.31 24.53 26.11
C ILE A 681 10.85 23.68 27.29
N GLY A 682 10.69 22.40 27.07
CA GLY A 682 10.31 21.46 28.13
C GLY A 682 11.47 21.11 29.07
N VAL A 683 11.14 20.58 30.23
CA VAL A 683 12.11 20.24 31.28
C VAL A 683 12.96 19.03 30.86
N TYR A 684 14.27 19.19 30.97
CA TYR A 684 15.22 18.07 30.83
C TYR A 684 16.40 18.28 31.81
N ASP A 685 16.65 17.30 32.63
CA ASP A 685 17.70 17.36 33.67
C ASP A 685 17.60 18.65 34.53
N GLY A 686 16.36 19.00 34.90
CA GLY A 686 16.05 20.20 35.70
C GLY A 686 16.20 21.54 34.96
N LYS A 687 16.56 21.55 33.68
CA LYS A 687 16.75 22.77 32.87
C LYS A 687 15.56 23.00 31.95
N THR A 688 15.17 24.26 31.79
CA THR A 688 14.06 24.73 30.94
C THR A 688 14.51 25.66 29.81
N ASN A 689 15.82 25.83 29.63
CA ASN A 689 16.38 26.73 28.60
C ASN A 689 16.73 25.98 27.33
N ALA A 690 16.63 26.65 26.20
CA ALA A 690 17.19 26.17 24.96
C ALA A 690 18.69 25.91 25.08
N ARG A 691 19.20 24.97 24.31
CA ARG A 691 20.65 24.77 24.22
C ARG A 691 21.27 25.85 23.37
N LYS A 692 22.39 26.38 23.86
CA LYS A 692 23.20 27.31 23.09
C LYS A 692 23.84 26.61 21.90
N THR A 693 23.76 27.22 20.74
CA THR A 693 24.28 26.68 19.46
C THR A 693 25.37 27.59 18.88
N CYS A 694 26.21 27.06 18.00
CA CYS A 694 27.19 27.85 17.28
C CYS A 694 26.66 28.38 15.94
N GLU A 695 25.53 27.86 15.50
CA GLU A 695 24.91 28.18 14.21
C GLU A 695 23.39 27.99 14.25
N ILE A 696 22.69 28.64 13.32
CA ILE A 696 21.26 28.48 13.02
C ILE A 696 21.08 28.24 11.53
N LEU A 697 19.95 27.66 11.13
CA LEU A 697 19.47 27.64 9.76
C LEU A 697 18.45 28.76 9.61
N GLY A 698 18.68 29.71 8.70
CA GLY A 698 17.86 30.91 8.59
C GLY A 698 17.60 31.36 7.17
N ILE A 699 16.59 32.23 7.04
CA ILE A 699 16.21 32.88 5.76
C ILE A 699 15.58 34.24 6.03
N GLY A 700 15.63 35.10 5.02
CA GLY A 700 15.11 36.45 5.05
C GLY A 700 15.98 37.41 5.88
N ALA A 701 16.11 38.64 5.41
CA ALA A 701 16.84 39.69 6.12
C ALA A 701 15.91 40.87 6.41
N SER A 702 15.96 41.39 7.67
CA SER A 702 15.15 42.55 8.07
C SER A 702 15.89 43.36 9.15
N GLU A 703 15.94 44.67 8.99
CA GLU A 703 16.46 45.59 10.03
C GLU A 703 15.53 45.69 11.25
N GLN A 704 14.30 45.20 11.17
CA GLN A 704 13.36 45.19 12.29
C GLN A 704 13.63 44.04 13.28
N VAL A 705 14.56 43.15 13.01
CA VAL A 705 14.88 42.01 13.88
C VAL A 705 15.31 42.53 15.27
N GLY A 706 14.64 42.02 16.30
CA GLY A 706 14.82 42.47 17.71
C GLY A 706 14.00 43.68 18.12
N ASN A 707 13.31 44.35 17.18
CA ASN A 707 12.53 45.57 17.47
C ASN A 707 11.02 45.40 17.18
N VAL A 708 10.58 44.23 16.75
CA VAL A 708 9.16 43.94 16.46
C VAL A 708 8.37 43.77 17.75
N ALA A 709 7.19 44.42 17.81
CA ALA A 709 6.24 44.19 18.88
C ALA A 709 5.37 42.96 18.61
N PHE A 710 5.33 42.01 19.52
CA PHE A 710 4.47 40.83 19.44
C PHE A 710 3.16 41.13 20.18
N LYS A 711 2.04 41.07 19.49
CA LYS A 711 0.69 41.37 20.01
C LYS A 711 0.15 40.29 20.91
#